data_d23fe76541c82e87bbfac8b0ca81c75c
#
_entry.id   d23fe76541c82e87bbfac8b0ca81c75c
#
_cell.length_a   1.000
_cell.length_b   1.000
_cell.length_c   1.000
_cell.angle_alpha   90.00
_cell.angle_beta   90.00
_cell.angle_gamma   90.00
#
_symmetry.space_group_name_H-M   'P 1'
#
loop_
_entity.id
_entity.type
_entity.pdbx_description
1 polymer ?
#
loop_
_entity_poly.entity_id
_entity_poly.type
_entity_poly.pdbx_seq_one_letter_code
_entity_poly.pdbx_strand_id
1 'polypeptide(L)'
;MSAPYDRIITVDAETRWSRANYTLSKMTNEEYVRDPRFKAFGFCFHEYGSSDPIVWVSHADLRDYLATIDWSRTAVLAHNAQFDVSILCWRYGVKPAFIFDTLSMGRAKRGIEVGNSLMKLAQDFGLPPKGQAVYSTDGLQELTPEIERELADYCKHDVYLCEEIFARLVQGYPAKELRLIDMTLKMYTNAMLELDREMLIKALSEEGEKREGLLKKLDVEETALASNDKFAQVLALMGVTPPTKISKTTGKEAFAFAKNDALFQALLNGEREDVALLCEARLRVKSTTERTRAQRFLDISGRGPLPVPLSYYGAATGRWTAAKGSAINMQNLKRGSFLRKAIMAPVGHQLVVGDLSQIEPRVLAWFADYEDMLDIFRSGSDAYAAFGSQMFNIPGLSKESHPDLRQSAKSALLGAGYGLGWASFAAQLLVGFLGAPPIRYDKAFAKKLGVNAAYIERFIGWDDNVKKLQEIPHTCSDHELLTHCVAAKKIIDIYRETAHPVVSFWDMCSSLLEKSLYGGEEVVYKCVTFRKEEIVLPSGMTLKYPNLRREVDKETKQSNWVYGEEGVKPTKLYAGKITNNIVQGTARVVMTDGMLRVHKRYPVVGTVHDELLCVVPDDEVEEAKEWVLEQMIAVPSYMQGIPLNSEVGAHRRYGLAKG
;
A
#
# COMPACT_ATOMS: atom_id res chain seq x y z
N MET A 1 19.82 13.93 -20.01
CA MET A 1 18.79 13.62 -21.02
C MET A 1 17.89 14.83 -21.12
N SER A 2 17.62 15.31 -22.35
CA SER A 2 16.62 16.35 -22.61
C SER A 2 15.24 15.90 -22.11
N ALA A 3 14.37 16.85 -21.80
CA ALA A 3 12.98 16.57 -21.49
C ALA A 3 12.32 15.86 -22.68
N PRO A 4 11.39 14.90 -22.46
CA PRO A 4 10.69 14.22 -23.56
C PRO A 4 9.61 15.10 -24.22
N TYR A 5 9.54 16.38 -23.88
CA TYR A 5 8.54 17.35 -24.36
C TYR A 5 9.21 18.71 -24.59
N ASP A 6 8.60 19.50 -25.47
CA ASP A 6 9.05 20.86 -25.80
C ASP A 6 8.23 21.92 -25.06
N ARG A 7 6.98 21.62 -24.73
CA ARG A 7 6.04 22.51 -24.05
C ARG A 7 5.17 21.78 -23.05
N ILE A 8 4.56 22.53 -22.16
CA ILE A 8 3.62 22.04 -21.16
C ILE A 8 2.26 22.71 -21.40
N ILE A 9 1.20 21.93 -21.53
CA ILE A 9 -0.16 22.46 -21.62
C ILE A 9 -0.88 22.09 -20.33
N THR A 10 -1.37 23.10 -19.62
CA THR A 10 -2.24 22.92 -18.45
C THR A 10 -3.64 22.66 -18.94
N VAL A 11 -4.30 21.66 -18.35
CA VAL A 11 -5.67 21.26 -18.72
C VAL A 11 -6.54 21.09 -17.48
N ASP A 12 -7.83 21.37 -17.64
CA ASP A 12 -8.88 21.04 -16.68
C ASP A 12 -10.15 20.70 -17.46
N ALA A 13 -10.86 19.65 -17.02
CA ALA A 13 -12.00 19.07 -17.75
C ALA A 13 -13.29 19.27 -16.99
N GLU A 14 -14.29 19.84 -17.64
CA GLU A 14 -15.64 19.92 -17.13
C GLU A 14 -16.54 18.88 -17.80
N THR A 15 -17.22 18.08 -16.99
CA THR A 15 -17.95 16.91 -17.48
C THR A 15 -19.38 16.87 -16.96
N ARG A 16 -20.27 16.23 -17.74
CA ARG A 16 -21.62 15.94 -17.30
C ARG A 16 -21.61 15.04 -16.06
N TRP A 17 -22.41 15.38 -15.07
CA TRP A 17 -22.62 14.57 -13.88
C TRP A 17 -24.05 14.68 -13.35
N SER A 18 -24.44 13.75 -12.48
CA SER A 18 -25.72 13.82 -11.77
C SER A 18 -25.60 13.18 -10.39
N ARG A 19 -25.97 13.92 -9.37
CA ARG A 19 -26.00 13.45 -7.99
C ARG A 19 -26.89 12.23 -7.81
N ALA A 20 -27.93 12.09 -8.63
CA ALA A 20 -28.84 10.96 -8.56
C ALA A 20 -28.16 9.62 -8.86
N ASN A 21 -27.44 9.51 -9.98
CA ASN A 21 -26.98 8.21 -10.49
C ASN A 21 -25.70 8.22 -11.35
N TYR A 22 -25.02 9.37 -11.52
CA TYR A 22 -23.82 9.48 -12.35
C TYR A 22 -22.83 10.47 -11.75
N THR A 23 -22.06 10.02 -10.76
CA THR A 23 -21.14 10.87 -10.01
C THR A 23 -19.98 10.08 -9.46
N LEU A 24 -18.81 10.71 -9.35
CA LEU A 24 -17.60 10.13 -8.75
C LEU A 24 -17.74 9.77 -7.26
N SER A 25 -18.78 10.23 -6.57
CA SER A 25 -19.09 9.76 -5.21
C SER A 25 -19.68 8.33 -5.18
N LYS A 26 -20.20 7.84 -6.31
CA LYS A 26 -20.83 6.52 -6.47
C LYS A 26 -20.12 5.62 -7.46
N MET A 27 -19.28 6.17 -8.32
CA MET A 27 -18.57 5.49 -9.40
C MET A 27 -17.07 5.72 -9.25
N THR A 28 -16.27 4.77 -9.74
CA THR A 28 -14.82 4.98 -9.90
C THR A 28 -14.55 5.88 -11.10
N ASN A 29 -13.36 6.48 -11.18
CA ASN A 29 -12.96 7.26 -12.37
C ASN A 29 -13.09 6.43 -13.65
N GLU A 30 -12.71 5.15 -13.60
CA GLU A 30 -12.78 4.22 -14.75
C GLU A 30 -14.22 4.02 -15.20
N GLU A 31 -15.12 3.69 -14.26
CA GLU A 31 -16.55 3.53 -14.55
C GLU A 31 -17.15 4.82 -15.11
N TYR A 32 -16.84 5.95 -14.49
CA TYR A 32 -17.38 7.24 -14.89
C TYR A 32 -16.95 7.65 -16.29
N VAL A 33 -15.64 7.58 -16.58
CA VAL A 33 -15.11 8.02 -17.88
C VAL A 33 -15.48 7.05 -19.01
N ARG A 34 -15.54 5.73 -18.75
CA ARG A 34 -15.89 4.72 -19.76
C ARG A 34 -17.40 4.45 -19.90
N ASP A 35 -18.22 5.03 -19.04
CA ASP A 35 -19.69 4.90 -19.10
C ASP A 35 -20.23 5.48 -20.44
N PRO A 36 -21.21 4.84 -21.08
CA PRO A 36 -21.85 5.38 -22.28
C PRO A 36 -22.47 6.78 -22.11
N ARG A 37 -22.86 7.14 -20.89
CA ARG A 37 -23.41 8.46 -20.55
C ARG A 37 -22.37 9.58 -20.49
N PHE A 38 -21.07 9.23 -20.56
CA PHE A 38 -19.99 10.22 -20.44
C PHE A 38 -20.11 11.30 -21.53
N LYS A 39 -20.04 12.56 -21.11
CA LYS A 39 -19.92 13.72 -21.97
C LYS A 39 -18.99 14.73 -21.30
N ALA A 40 -17.95 15.18 -22.02
CA ALA A 40 -17.24 16.38 -21.64
C ALA A 40 -18.07 17.59 -22.09
N PHE A 41 -18.34 18.55 -21.21
CA PHE A 41 -18.93 19.82 -21.60
C PHE A 41 -17.89 20.69 -22.31
N GLY A 42 -16.66 20.65 -21.85
CA GLY A 42 -15.53 21.31 -22.46
C GLY A 42 -14.27 21.13 -21.61
N PHE A 43 -13.19 21.72 -22.09
CA PHE A 43 -11.90 21.78 -21.43
C PHE A 43 -11.34 23.19 -21.48
N CYS A 44 -10.59 23.57 -20.45
CA CYS A 44 -9.66 24.68 -20.54
C CYS A 44 -8.26 24.20 -20.88
N PHE A 45 -7.57 24.98 -21.72
CA PHE A 45 -6.19 24.76 -22.13
C PHE A 45 -5.38 26.06 -21.96
N HIS A 46 -4.16 25.93 -21.48
CA HIS A 46 -3.20 27.03 -21.44
C HIS A 46 -1.79 26.48 -21.59
N GLU A 47 -0.97 27.11 -22.43
CA GLU A 47 0.45 26.80 -22.50
C GLU A 47 1.17 27.42 -21.31
N TYR A 48 1.68 26.59 -20.40
CA TYR A 48 2.34 27.03 -19.18
C TYR A 48 3.52 27.97 -19.46
N GLY A 49 3.46 29.16 -18.87
CA GLY A 49 4.45 30.20 -19.05
C GLY A 49 4.21 31.10 -20.25
N SER A 50 3.17 30.89 -21.06
CA SER A 50 2.72 31.81 -22.09
C SER A 50 1.99 33.02 -21.47
N SER A 51 1.98 34.12 -22.19
CA SER A 51 1.13 35.29 -21.91
C SER A 51 -0.23 35.23 -22.60
N ASP A 52 -0.50 34.19 -23.38
CA ASP A 52 -1.78 34.00 -24.06
C ASP A 52 -2.92 33.76 -23.06
N PRO A 53 -4.17 34.06 -23.40
CA PRO A 53 -5.29 33.79 -22.49
C PRO A 53 -5.56 32.29 -22.38
N ILE A 54 -6.06 31.86 -21.20
CA ILE A 54 -6.60 30.49 -21.01
C ILE A 54 -7.83 30.32 -21.91
N VAL A 55 -7.81 29.30 -22.76
CA VAL A 55 -8.86 29.03 -23.75
C VAL A 55 -9.84 27.98 -23.23
N TRP A 56 -11.12 28.29 -23.25
CA TRP A 56 -12.20 27.30 -23.14
C TRP A 56 -12.51 26.73 -24.52
N VAL A 57 -12.51 25.41 -24.62
CA VAL A 57 -12.89 24.68 -25.83
C VAL A 57 -14.14 23.84 -25.52
N SER A 58 -15.23 24.15 -26.19
CA SER A 58 -16.51 23.46 -26.01
C SER A 58 -16.45 22.02 -26.50
N HIS A 59 -17.43 21.22 -26.06
CA HIS A 59 -17.57 19.83 -26.55
C HIS A 59 -17.56 19.72 -28.07
N ALA A 60 -18.17 20.68 -28.76
CA ALA A 60 -18.31 20.66 -30.22
C ALA A 60 -16.94 20.77 -30.92
N ASP A 61 -16.06 21.61 -30.41
CA ASP A 61 -14.78 21.97 -31.02
C ASP A 61 -13.61 21.15 -30.49
N LEU A 62 -13.82 20.38 -29.42
CA LEU A 62 -12.75 19.75 -28.66
C LEU A 62 -11.91 18.76 -29.49
N ARG A 63 -12.52 17.96 -30.36
CA ARG A 63 -11.78 17.00 -31.20
C ARG A 63 -10.85 17.70 -32.17
N ASP A 64 -11.35 18.74 -32.82
CA ASP A 64 -10.59 19.49 -33.81
C ASP A 64 -9.47 20.27 -33.12
N TYR A 65 -9.72 20.87 -31.97
CA TYR A 65 -8.70 21.52 -31.17
C TYR A 65 -7.58 20.56 -30.74
N LEU A 66 -7.95 19.39 -30.18
CA LEU A 66 -6.97 18.38 -29.75
C LEU A 66 -6.10 17.85 -30.91
N ALA A 67 -6.64 17.80 -32.14
CA ALA A 67 -5.90 17.41 -33.33
C ALA A 67 -4.85 18.43 -33.78
N THR A 68 -4.93 19.69 -33.35
CA THR A 68 -3.93 20.72 -33.67
C THR A 68 -2.64 20.59 -32.84
N ILE A 69 -2.63 19.76 -31.80
CA ILE A 69 -1.55 19.65 -30.83
C ILE A 69 -0.74 18.38 -31.08
N ASP A 70 0.58 18.51 -31.23
CA ASP A 70 1.48 17.36 -31.25
C ASP A 70 1.71 16.84 -29.82
N TRP A 71 0.90 15.89 -29.40
CA TRP A 71 0.94 15.29 -28.07
C TRP A 71 2.19 14.43 -27.83
N SER A 72 2.87 13.97 -28.88
CA SER A 72 4.12 13.22 -28.74
C SER A 72 5.28 14.08 -28.22
N ARG A 73 5.15 15.39 -28.29
CA ARG A 73 6.12 16.41 -27.82
C ARG A 73 5.54 17.36 -26.78
N THR A 74 4.33 17.12 -26.32
CA THR A 74 3.62 17.98 -25.37
C THR A 74 3.41 17.26 -24.04
N ALA A 75 3.81 17.90 -22.94
CA ALA A 75 3.45 17.47 -21.59
C ALA A 75 2.09 18.04 -21.18
N VAL A 76 1.34 17.30 -20.38
CA VAL A 76 0.11 17.77 -19.71
C VAL A 76 0.42 18.10 -18.26
N LEU A 77 -0.11 19.22 -17.78
CA LEU A 77 -0.16 19.61 -16.38
C LEU A 77 -1.64 19.66 -15.94
N ALA A 78 -1.97 18.98 -14.84
CA ALA A 78 -3.31 19.06 -14.24
C ALA A 78 -3.26 18.88 -12.73
N HIS A 79 -4.37 19.16 -12.05
CA HIS A 79 -4.56 18.80 -10.64
C HIS A 79 -5.43 17.56 -10.52
N ASN A 80 -4.90 16.46 -9.99
CA ASN A 80 -5.51 15.12 -10.06
C ASN A 80 -5.58 14.60 -11.50
N ALA A 81 -4.46 14.75 -12.20
CA ALA A 81 -4.29 14.45 -13.62
C ALA A 81 -4.76 13.05 -14.06
N GLN A 82 -4.88 12.10 -13.13
CA GLN A 82 -5.45 10.78 -13.42
C GLN A 82 -6.85 10.90 -14.06
N PHE A 83 -7.67 11.87 -13.63
CA PHE A 83 -9.01 12.08 -14.17
C PHE A 83 -8.95 12.69 -15.57
N ASP A 84 -8.38 13.88 -15.71
CA ASP A 84 -8.36 14.64 -16.97
C ASP A 84 -7.62 13.90 -18.08
N VAL A 85 -6.45 13.33 -17.76
CA VAL A 85 -5.67 12.57 -18.75
C VAL A 85 -6.36 11.27 -19.13
N SER A 86 -7.11 10.61 -18.23
CA SER A 86 -7.89 9.44 -18.61
C SER A 86 -9.00 9.78 -19.63
N ILE A 87 -9.62 10.95 -19.51
CA ILE A 87 -10.57 11.44 -20.51
C ILE A 87 -9.88 11.67 -21.84
N LEU A 88 -8.74 12.40 -21.85
CA LEU A 88 -7.96 12.63 -23.06
C LEU A 88 -7.56 11.31 -23.74
N CYS A 89 -7.06 10.34 -22.97
CA CYS A 89 -6.62 9.06 -23.51
C CYS A 89 -7.78 8.18 -24.01
N TRP A 90 -8.81 8.00 -23.19
CA TRP A 90 -9.83 6.98 -23.45
C TRP A 90 -10.98 7.47 -24.34
N ARG A 91 -11.25 8.77 -24.36
CA ARG A 91 -12.34 9.37 -25.17
C ARG A 91 -11.84 10.03 -26.44
N TYR A 92 -10.61 10.53 -26.43
CA TYR A 92 -10.07 11.30 -27.54
C TYR A 92 -8.80 10.69 -28.17
N GLY A 93 -8.23 9.61 -27.59
CA GLY A 93 -7.05 8.93 -28.14
C GLY A 93 -5.74 9.70 -27.95
N VAL A 94 -5.74 10.74 -27.12
CA VAL A 94 -4.58 11.58 -26.83
C VAL A 94 -3.60 10.86 -25.92
N LYS A 95 -2.31 10.84 -26.26
CA LYS A 95 -1.23 10.25 -25.46
C LYS A 95 -0.13 11.28 -25.21
N PRO A 96 -0.16 12.03 -24.09
CA PRO A 96 0.83 13.05 -23.80
C PRO A 96 2.24 12.45 -23.65
N ALA A 97 3.27 13.19 -24.10
CA ALA A 97 4.67 12.81 -23.90
C ALA A 97 5.03 12.67 -22.42
N PHE A 98 4.47 13.54 -21.56
CA PHE A 98 4.71 13.55 -20.13
C PHE A 98 3.48 14.08 -19.37
N ILE A 99 3.32 13.68 -18.09
CA ILE A 99 2.20 14.09 -17.26
C ILE A 99 2.72 14.64 -15.94
N PHE A 100 2.39 15.91 -15.64
CA PHE A 100 2.55 16.52 -14.33
C PHE A 100 1.25 16.50 -13.57
N ASP A 101 1.32 16.24 -12.25
CA ASP A 101 0.16 16.20 -11.36
C ASP A 101 0.45 16.92 -10.06
N THR A 102 -0.15 18.10 -9.89
CA THR A 102 0.04 18.89 -8.68
C THR A 102 -0.50 18.24 -7.41
N LEU A 103 -1.50 17.33 -7.51
CA LEU A 103 -1.98 16.53 -6.37
C LEU A 103 -0.88 15.55 -5.89
N SER A 104 -0.27 14.82 -6.80
CA SER A 104 0.83 13.89 -6.49
C SER A 104 2.06 14.62 -5.96
N MET A 105 2.41 15.75 -6.57
CA MET A 105 3.52 16.60 -6.11
C MET A 105 3.27 17.16 -4.71
N GLY A 106 2.05 17.61 -4.43
CA GLY A 106 1.64 18.11 -3.12
C GLY A 106 1.75 17.06 -2.03
N ARG A 107 1.22 15.84 -2.27
CA ARG A 107 1.32 14.71 -1.33
C ARG A 107 2.76 14.41 -0.94
N ALA A 108 3.64 14.34 -1.92
CA ALA A 108 5.04 14.00 -1.67
C ALA A 108 5.81 15.12 -0.98
N LYS A 109 5.55 16.39 -1.34
CA LYS A 109 6.29 17.55 -0.80
C LYS A 109 5.77 18.02 0.55
N ARG A 110 4.46 17.87 0.81
CA ARG A 110 3.80 18.37 2.03
C ARG A 110 3.43 17.27 3.03
N GLY A 111 3.31 16.04 2.55
CA GLY A 111 2.86 14.88 3.32
C GLY A 111 1.39 14.54 3.06
N ILE A 112 1.02 13.32 3.43
CA ILE A 112 -0.33 12.77 3.24
C ILE A 112 -1.30 13.14 4.38
N GLU A 113 -0.77 13.57 5.51
CA GLU A 113 -1.55 13.94 6.70
C GLU A 113 -2.26 15.29 6.51
N VAL A 114 -1.77 16.11 5.59
CA VAL A 114 -2.37 17.40 5.23
C VAL A 114 -3.23 17.26 3.98
N GLY A 115 -4.29 18.08 3.86
CA GLY A 115 -5.10 18.13 2.65
C GLY A 115 -4.31 18.65 1.44
N ASN A 116 -4.44 17.98 0.31
CA ASN A 116 -3.76 18.33 -0.94
C ASN A 116 -4.73 18.55 -2.11
N SER A 117 -6.02 18.83 -1.84
CA SER A 117 -6.95 19.25 -2.88
C SER A 117 -6.57 20.62 -3.46
N LEU A 118 -7.01 20.94 -4.68
CA LEU A 118 -6.74 22.24 -5.33
C LEU A 118 -7.13 23.40 -4.40
N MET A 119 -8.31 23.34 -3.80
CA MET A 119 -8.82 24.33 -2.84
C MET A 119 -7.87 24.47 -1.63
N LYS A 120 -7.42 23.34 -1.04
CA LYS A 120 -6.57 23.37 0.15
C LYS A 120 -5.17 23.91 -0.18
N LEU A 121 -4.61 23.51 -1.33
CA LEU A 121 -3.32 24.02 -1.81
C LEU A 121 -3.41 25.51 -2.11
N ALA A 122 -4.48 25.96 -2.78
CA ALA A 122 -4.70 27.38 -3.04
C ALA A 122 -4.77 28.19 -1.73
N GLN A 123 -5.54 27.73 -0.76
CA GLN A 123 -5.65 28.36 0.55
C GLN A 123 -4.29 28.45 1.26
N ASP A 124 -3.54 27.35 1.31
CA ASP A 124 -2.25 27.29 2.02
C ASP A 124 -1.14 28.12 1.34
N PHE A 125 -1.25 28.33 0.04
CA PHE A 125 -0.35 29.20 -0.72
C PHE A 125 -0.81 30.65 -0.85
N GLY A 126 -1.93 31.03 -0.19
CA GLY A 126 -2.46 32.40 -0.23
C GLY A 126 -2.98 32.81 -1.61
N LEU A 127 -3.44 31.84 -2.40
CA LEU A 127 -4.05 32.07 -3.72
C LEU A 127 -5.56 32.39 -3.60
N PRO A 128 -6.18 32.95 -4.64
CA PRO A 128 -7.62 33.15 -4.68
C PRO A 128 -8.40 31.86 -4.42
N PRO A 129 -9.57 31.91 -3.77
CA PRO A 129 -10.34 30.71 -3.45
C PRO A 129 -10.91 30.05 -4.72
N LYS A 130 -10.97 28.71 -4.71
CA LYS A 130 -11.65 27.92 -5.75
C LYS A 130 -13.14 28.24 -5.79
N GLY A 131 -13.70 28.38 -6.99
CA GLY A 131 -15.14 28.61 -7.23
C GLY A 131 -16.03 27.39 -6.96
N GLN A 132 -17.34 27.54 -7.19
CA GLN A 132 -18.35 26.50 -6.95
C GLN A 132 -19.33 26.29 -8.13
N ALA A 133 -19.06 26.86 -9.32
CA ALA A 133 -19.98 26.83 -10.47
C ALA A 133 -20.32 25.41 -10.97
N VAL A 134 -19.47 24.41 -10.68
CA VAL A 134 -19.75 23.01 -11.03
C VAL A 134 -21.09 22.49 -10.49
N TYR A 135 -21.59 23.04 -9.38
CA TYR A 135 -22.84 22.58 -8.78
C TYR A 135 -24.10 22.99 -9.58
N SER A 136 -24.03 24.02 -10.43
CA SER A 136 -25.13 24.46 -11.30
C SER A 136 -25.39 23.49 -12.48
N THR A 137 -24.45 22.58 -12.76
CA THR A 137 -24.54 21.62 -13.87
C THR A 137 -25.12 20.25 -13.47
N ASP A 138 -25.57 20.05 -12.22
CA ASP A 138 -26.14 18.78 -11.73
C ASP A 138 -27.33 18.31 -12.57
N GLY A 139 -27.19 17.17 -13.23
CA GLY A 139 -28.22 16.53 -14.04
C GLY A 139 -28.43 17.09 -15.45
N LEU A 140 -27.72 18.15 -15.82
CA LEU A 140 -27.85 18.75 -17.15
C LEU A 140 -27.27 17.81 -18.23
N GLN A 141 -27.99 17.78 -19.38
CA GLN A 141 -27.53 17.06 -20.58
C GLN A 141 -26.78 18.01 -21.53
N GLU A 142 -27.23 19.25 -21.61
CA GLU A 142 -26.72 20.34 -22.41
C GLU A 142 -26.61 21.59 -21.52
N LEU A 143 -25.69 22.47 -21.85
CA LEU A 143 -25.50 23.74 -21.16
C LEU A 143 -26.24 24.85 -21.92
N THR A 144 -26.85 25.79 -21.20
CA THR A 144 -27.23 27.07 -21.80
C THR A 144 -25.98 27.95 -21.99
N PRO A 145 -25.99 28.93 -22.88
CA PRO A 145 -24.84 29.82 -23.08
C PRO A 145 -24.40 30.57 -21.82
N GLU A 146 -25.31 30.82 -20.88
CA GLU A 146 -25.05 31.47 -19.59
C GLU A 146 -24.29 30.51 -18.68
N ILE A 147 -24.78 29.28 -18.49
CA ILE A 147 -24.16 28.26 -17.66
C ILE A 147 -22.79 27.85 -18.24
N GLU A 148 -22.69 27.76 -19.57
CA GLU A 148 -21.41 27.44 -20.21
C GLU A 148 -20.37 28.53 -19.94
N ARG A 149 -20.73 29.82 -19.99
CA ARG A 149 -19.81 30.91 -19.63
C ARG A 149 -19.34 30.83 -18.17
N GLU A 150 -20.27 30.63 -17.24
CA GLU A 150 -19.94 30.48 -15.82
C GLU A 150 -19.01 29.29 -15.59
N LEU A 151 -19.28 28.15 -16.24
CA LEU A 151 -18.46 26.94 -16.15
C LEU A 151 -17.07 27.15 -16.78
N ALA A 152 -17.01 27.83 -17.92
CA ALA A 152 -15.76 28.18 -18.59
C ALA A 152 -14.87 29.08 -17.71
N ASP A 153 -15.45 30.08 -17.07
CA ASP A 153 -14.71 30.98 -16.17
C ASP A 153 -14.24 30.26 -14.90
N TYR A 154 -15.05 29.34 -14.38
CA TYR A 154 -14.66 28.45 -13.29
C TYR A 154 -13.49 27.53 -13.68
N CYS A 155 -13.55 26.87 -14.83
CA CYS A 155 -12.51 26.00 -15.35
C CYS A 155 -11.19 26.76 -15.63
N LYS A 156 -11.27 27.98 -16.21
CA LYS A 156 -10.10 28.87 -16.38
C LYS A 156 -9.45 29.21 -15.05
N HIS A 157 -10.25 29.44 -14.02
CA HIS A 157 -9.75 29.72 -12.68
C HIS A 157 -9.03 28.52 -12.08
N ASP A 158 -9.54 27.30 -12.29
CA ASP A 158 -8.89 26.06 -11.82
C ASP A 158 -7.56 25.81 -12.56
N VAL A 159 -7.47 26.09 -13.86
CA VAL A 159 -6.20 26.08 -14.61
C VAL A 159 -5.22 27.09 -14.03
N TYR A 160 -5.63 28.34 -13.80
CA TYR A 160 -4.79 29.35 -13.17
C TYR A 160 -4.25 28.88 -11.79
N LEU A 161 -5.13 28.36 -10.93
CA LEU A 161 -4.70 27.84 -9.63
C LEU A 161 -3.74 26.66 -9.76
N CYS A 162 -3.96 25.76 -10.71
CA CYS A 162 -3.08 24.64 -10.97
C CYS A 162 -1.67 25.09 -11.35
N GLU A 163 -1.53 26.08 -12.20
CA GLU A 163 -0.24 26.66 -12.64
C GLU A 163 0.50 27.36 -11.50
N GLU A 164 -0.21 28.17 -10.74
CA GLU A 164 0.36 28.86 -9.58
C GLU A 164 0.85 27.89 -8.50
N ILE A 165 0.11 26.80 -8.29
CA ILE A 165 0.51 25.71 -7.38
C ILE A 165 1.71 24.96 -7.95
N PHE A 166 1.70 24.65 -9.24
CA PHE A 166 2.80 23.97 -9.90
C PHE A 166 4.11 24.77 -9.81
N ALA A 167 4.05 26.06 -10.08
CA ALA A 167 5.21 26.96 -10.00
C ALA A 167 5.90 26.92 -8.62
N ARG A 168 5.12 26.75 -7.55
CA ARG A 168 5.64 26.63 -6.17
C ARG A 168 6.14 25.22 -5.85
N LEU A 169 5.44 24.20 -6.31
CA LEU A 169 5.79 22.81 -6.01
C LEU A 169 7.00 22.31 -6.81
N VAL A 170 7.18 22.76 -8.06
CA VAL A 170 8.23 22.25 -8.95
C VAL A 170 9.63 22.70 -8.52
N GLN A 171 9.73 23.78 -7.77
CA GLN A 171 11.01 24.31 -7.29
C GLN A 171 11.74 23.29 -6.41
N GLY A 172 12.94 22.86 -6.85
CA GLY A 172 13.74 21.85 -6.16
C GLY A 172 13.12 20.45 -6.16
N TYR A 173 12.07 20.20 -6.98
CA TYR A 173 11.48 18.87 -7.07
C TYR A 173 12.41 17.92 -7.84
N PRO A 174 12.74 16.74 -7.31
CA PRO A 174 13.67 15.83 -7.97
C PRO A 174 13.11 15.31 -9.31
N ALA A 175 13.89 15.44 -10.39
CA ALA A 175 13.46 15.03 -11.73
C ALA A 175 13.10 13.52 -11.83
N LYS A 176 13.77 12.67 -11.04
CA LYS A 176 13.43 11.23 -10.95
C LYS A 176 12.01 11.03 -10.40
N GLU A 177 11.63 11.80 -9.40
CA GLU A 177 10.31 11.70 -8.76
C GLU A 177 9.20 12.25 -9.68
N LEU A 178 9.46 13.27 -10.50
CA LEU A 178 8.53 13.70 -11.56
C LEU A 178 8.29 12.58 -12.59
N ARG A 179 9.35 11.86 -12.99
CA ARG A 179 9.22 10.71 -13.90
C ARG A 179 8.42 9.55 -13.27
N LEU A 180 8.51 9.36 -11.96
CA LEU A 180 7.72 8.36 -11.25
C LEU A 180 6.24 8.76 -11.15
N ILE A 181 5.93 10.05 -11.06
CA ILE A 181 4.55 10.55 -11.16
C ILE A 181 4.00 10.26 -12.56
N ASP A 182 4.71 10.65 -13.62
CA ASP A 182 4.33 10.36 -15.00
C ASP A 182 4.10 8.86 -15.24
N MET A 183 5.06 8.02 -14.84
CA MET A 183 4.94 6.55 -14.94
C MET A 183 3.72 6.02 -14.19
N THR A 184 3.47 6.49 -12.97
CA THR A 184 2.32 6.07 -12.15
C THR A 184 1.00 6.41 -12.84
N LEU A 185 0.89 7.60 -13.40
CA LEU A 185 -0.31 8.03 -14.12
C LEU A 185 -0.49 7.25 -15.42
N LYS A 186 0.60 6.96 -16.15
CA LYS A 186 0.56 6.15 -17.37
C LYS A 186 0.18 4.69 -17.13
N MET A 187 0.48 4.10 -15.96
CA MET A 187 -0.05 2.78 -15.57
C MET A 187 -1.58 2.74 -15.56
N TYR A 188 -2.21 3.89 -15.31
CA TYR A 188 -3.65 4.04 -15.34
C TYR A 188 -4.17 4.47 -16.71
N THR A 189 -3.66 5.56 -17.26
CA THR A 189 -4.19 6.20 -18.47
C THR A 189 -3.85 5.43 -19.75
N ASN A 190 -2.67 4.81 -19.82
CA ASN A 190 -2.21 3.98 -20.94
C ASN A 190 -2.29 2.49 -20.57
N ALA A 191 -3.44 2.06 -20.03
CA ALA A 191 -3.65 0.69 -19.57
C ALA A 191 -3.33 -0.34 -20.66
N MET A 192 -2.45 -1.30 -20.34
CA MET A 192 -2.02 -2.37 -21.24
C MET A 192 -2.44 -3.78 -20.75
N LEU A 193 -2.84 -3.90 -19.49
CA LEU A 193 -3.21 -5.19 -18.92
C LEU A 193 -4.59 -5.63 -19.38
N GLU A 194 -4.74 -6.92 -19.70
CA GLU A 194 -6.01 -7.54 -20.03
C GLU A 194 -6.55 -8.37 -18.87
N LEU A 195 -7.82 -8.71 -18.93
CA LEU A 195 -8.49 -9.57 -17.96
C LEU A 195 -9.09 -10.81 -18.64
N ASP A 196 -8.81 -11.98 -18.07
CA ASP A 196 -9.43 -13.24 -18.50
C ASP A 196 -10.90 -13.30 -18.07
N ARG A 197 -11.78 -12.89 -18.99
CA ARG A 197 -13.22 -12.84 -18.76
C ARG A 197 -13.81 -14.22 -18.46
N GLU A 198 -13.37 -15.25 -19.17
CA GLU A 198 -13.89 -16.62 -19.00
C GLU A 198 -13.54 -17.18 -17.62
N MET A 199 -12.28 -17.00 -17.21
CA MET A 199 -11.83 -17.38 -15.87
C MET A 199 -12.61 -16.66 -14.76
N LEU A 200 -12.90 -15.37 -14.94
CA LEU A 200 -13.66 -14.58 -13.98
C LEU A 200 -15.10 -15.05 -13.85
N ILE A 201 -15.77 -15.32 -14.99
CA ILE A 201 -17.14 -15.85 -15.02
C ILE A 201 -17.19 -17.22 -14.33
N LYS A 202 -16.25 -18.12 -14.69
CA LYS A 202 -16.17 -19.45 -14.08
C LYS A 202 -15.96 -19.38 -12.56
N ALA A 203 -15.03 -18.55 -12.10
CA ALA A 203 -14.76 -18.39 -10.67
C ALA A 203 -15.96 -17.82 -9.90
N LEU A 204 -16.70 -16.90 -10.49
CA LEU A 204 -17.93 -16.34 -9.91
C LEU A 204 -19.04 -17.39 -9.82
N SER A 205 -19.22 -18.22 -10.88
CA SER A 205 -20.20 -19.32 -10.88
C SER A 205 -19.88 -20.36 -9.83
N GLU A 206 -18.64 -20.87 -9.81
CA GLU A 206 -18.19 -21.87 -8.84
C GLU A 206 -18.33 -21.41 -7.37
N GLU A 207 -18.02 -20.13 -7.10
CA GLU A 207 -18.19 -19.58 -5.75
C GLU A 207 -19.67 -19.42 -5.40
N GLY A 208 -20.51 -19.03 -6.38
CA GLY A 208 -21.97 -18.99 -6.24
C GLY A 208 -22.55 -20.36 -5.89
N GLU A 209 -22.20 -21.39 -6.67
CA GLU A 209 -22.65 -22.77 -6.47
C GLU A 209 -22.23 -23.36 -5.10
N LYS A 210 -20.95 -23.13 -4.72
CA LYS A 210 -20.45 -23.56 -3.40
C LYS A 210 -21.21 -22.90 -2.26
N ARG A 211 -21.52 -21.61 -2.40
CA ARG A 211 -22.27 -20.85 -1.40
C ARG A 211 -23.71 -21.34 -1.29
N GLU A 212 -24.40 -21.47 -2.42
CA GLU A 212 -25.78 -21.99 -2.45
C GLU A 212 -25.87 -23.41 -1.91
N GLY A 213 -24.90 -24.27 -2.28
CA GLY A 213 -24.81 -25.63 -1.76
C GLY A 213 -24.66 -25.70 -0.24
N LEU A 214 -23.83 -24.79 0.35
CA LEU A 214 -23.70 -24.70 1.81
C LEU A 214 -24.97 -24.19 2.50
N LEU A 215 -25.60 -23.15 1.96
CA LEU A 215 -26.85 -22.60 2.51
C LEU A 215 -27.97 -23.65 2.49
N LYS A 216 -28.09 -24.40 1.38
CA LYS A 216 -29.07 -25.47 1.24
C LYS A 216 -28.80 -26.65 2.19
N LYS A 217 -27.52 -27.04 2.36
CA LYS A 217 -27.12 -28.11 3.29
C LYS A 217 -27.43 -27.77 4.75
N LEU A 218 -27.31 -26.51 5.11
CA LEU A 218 -27.55 -26.02 6.48
C LEU A 218 -29.00 -25.61 6.73
N ASP A 219 -29.82 -25.54 5.71
CA ASP A 219 -31.21 -25.02 5.77
C ASP A 219 -31.28 -23.64 6.45
N VAL A 220 -30.34 -22.76 6.10
CA VAL A 220 -30.21 -21.43 6.69
C VAL A 220 -30.25 -20.37 5.59
N GLU A 221 -31.02 -19.32 5.81
CA GLU A 221 -31.06 -18.17 4.90
C GLU A 221 -29.77 -17.36 4.96
N GLU A 222 -29.36 -16.84 3.82
CA GLU A 222 -28.19 -15.94 3.70
C GLU A 222 -28.28 -14.74 4.63
N THR A 223 -29.46 -14.15 4.77
CA THR A 223 -29.75 -13.01 5.65
C THR A 223 -29.45 -13.31 7.12
N ALA A 224 -29.66 -14.57 7.54
CA ALA A 224 -29.32 -15.01 8.90
C ALA A 224 -27.81 -15.05 9.12
N LEU A 225 -27.05 -15.52 8.13
CA LEU A 225 -25.59 -15.55 8.20
C LEU A 225 -24.95 -14.16 8.00
N ALA A 226 -25.62 -13.24 7.28
CA ALA A 226 -25.13 -11.88 7.05
C ALA A 226 -25.23 -10.98 8.29
N SER A 227 -26.27 -11.11 9.10
CA SER A 227 -26.50 -10.33 10.32
C SER A 227 -25.75 -10.93 11.52
N ASN A 228 -25.13 -10.08 12.35
CA ASN A 228 -24.49 -10.55 13.58
C ASN A 228 -25.53 -11.08 14.58
N ASP A 229 -26.62 -10.34 14.74
CA ASP A 229 -27.68 -10.70 15.70
C ASP A 229 -28.40 -11.99 15.30
N LYS A 230 -28.79 -12.11 14.02
CA LYS A 230 -29.42 -13.34 13.52
C LYS A 230 -28.49 -14.55 13.59
N PHE A 231 -27.19 -14.37 13.27
CA PHE A 231 -26.22 -15.44 13.38
C PHE A 231 -26.00 -15.88 14.83
N ALA A 232 -25.97 -14.94 15.78
CA ALA A 232 -25.94 -15.26 17.20
C ALA A 232 -27.16 -16.10 17.62
N GLN A 233 -28.35 -15.76 17.11
CA GLN A 233 -29.56 -16.55 17.36
C GLN A 233 -29.47 -17.99 16.81
N VAL A 234 -28.94 -18.13 15.57
CA VAL A 234 -28.72 -19.48 14.99
C VAL A 234 -27.76 -20.30 15.83
N LEU A 235 -26.63 -19.72 16.27
CA LEU A 235 -25.70 -20.41 17.18
C LEU A 235 -26.36 -20.81 18.50
N ALA A 236 -27.15 -19.91 19.09
CA ALA A 236 -27.89 -20.19 20.33
C ALA A 236 -28.90 -21.33 20.15
N LEU A 237 -29.63 -21.39 19.03
CA LEU A 237 -30.54 -22.48 18.69
C LEU A 237 -29.81 -23.82 18.55
N MET A 238 -28.53 -23.80 18.11
CA MET A 238 -27.67 -24.99 18.08
C MET A 238 -27.02 -25.32 19.44
N GLY A 239 -27.40 -24.62 20.52
CA GLY A 239 -26.84 -24.80 21.85
C GLY A 239 -25.42 -24.27 22.03
N VAL A 240 -25.01 -23.34 21.19
CA VAL A 240 -23.68 -22.70 21.27
C VAL A 240 -23.86 -21.26 21.78
N THR A 241 -23.15 -20.90 22.85
CA THR A 241 -23.11 -19.51 23.33
C THR A 241 -22.36 -18.66 22.32
N PRO A 242 -22.98 -17.58 21.74
CA PRO A 242 -22.32 -16.73 20.80
C PRO A 242 -21.13 -16.01 21.45
N PRO A 243 -19.91 -16.09 20.87
CA PRO A 243 -18.74 -15.43 21.43
C PRO A 243 -18.84 -13.91 21.34
N THR A 244 -18.44 -13.21 22.40
CA THR A 244 -18.40 -11.76 22.48
C THR A 244 -16.98 -11.24 22.81
N LYS A 245 -16.75 -9.96 22.57
CA LYS A 245 -15.52 -9.24 22.92
C LYS A 245 -15.82 -7.77 23.20
N ILE A 246 -14.90 -7.11 23.91
CA ILE A 246 -14.96 -5.65 24.05
C ILE A 246 -14.39 -4.98 22.78
N SER A 247 -15.18 -4.16 22.15
CA SER A 247 -14.77 -3.40 20.96
C SER A 247 -13.70 -2.34 21.35
N LYS A 248 -12.54 -2.42 20.74
CA LYS A 248 -11.46 -1.42 20.96
C LYS A 248 -11.85 -0.01 20.51
N THR A 249 -12.81 0.11 19.58
CA THR A 249 -13.24 1.40 19.02
C THR A 249 -14.32 2.06 19.88
N THR A 250 -15.26 1.26 20.42
CA THR A 250 -16.45 1.79 21.12
C THR A 250 -16.40 1.53 22.62
N GLY A 251 -15.51 0.67 23.12
CA GLY A 251 -15.46 0.22 24.51
C GLY A 251 -16.67 -0.64 24.95
N LYS A 252 -17.58 -0.99 24.02
CA LYS A 252 -18.79 -1.77 24.30
C LYS A 252 -18.61 -3.23 23.92
N GLU A 253 -19.38 -4.11 24.54
CA GLU A 253 -19.47 -5.50 24.15
C GLU A 253 -20.04 -5.64 22.74
N ALA A 254 -19.43 -6.51 21.94
CA ALA A 254 -19.82 -6.82 20.56
C ALA A 254 -19.54 -8.29 20.26
N PHE A 255 -20.28 -8.89 19.31
CA PHE A 255 -20.02 -10.25 18.89
C PHE A 255 -18.63 -10.42 18.29
N ALA A 256 -17.92 -11.48 18.70
CA ALA A 256 -16.60 -11.84 18.22
C ALA A 256 -16.69 -12.79 17.01
N PHE A 257 -17.24 -12.30 15.89
CA PHE A 257 -17.50 -13.09 14.67
C PHE A 257 -16.60 -12.76 13.49
N ALA A 258 -15.55 -11.97 13.68
CA ALA A 258 -14.60 -11.69 12.60
C ALA A 258 -13.71 -12.93 12.36
N LYS A 259 -13.25 -13.10 11.11
CA LYS A 259 -12.37 -14.21 10.71
C LYS A 259 -11.15 -14.38 11.63
N ASN A 260 -10.63 -13.30 12.18
CA ASN A 260 -9.44 -13.30 13.05
C ASN A 260 -9.78 -13.29 14.55
N ASP A 261 -11.06 -13.39 14.91
CA ASP A 261 -11.45 -13.49 16.32
C ASP A 261 -11.15 -14.91 16.82
N ALA A 262 -10.35 -15.02 17.87
CA ALA A 262 -9.89 -16.30 18.39
C ALA A 262 -11.05 -17.22 18.80
N LEU A 263 -12.08 -16.66 19.44
CA LEU A 263 -13.28 -17.41 19.84
C LEU A 263 -14.09 -17.92 18.64
N PHE A 264 -14.16 -17.14 17.56
CA PHE A 264 -14.82 -17.59 16.33
C PHE A 264 -14.00 -18.68 15.61
N GLN A 265 -12.66 -18.56 15.63
CA GLN A 265 -11.78 -19.61 15.10
C GLN A 265 -11.90 -20.91 15.88
N ALA A 266 -12.14 -20.86 17.18
CA ALA A 266 -12.41 -22.05 17.98
C ALA A 266 -13.70 -22.75 17.56
N LEU A 267 -14.75 -22.02 17.22
CA LEU A 267 -16.00 -22.62 16.68
C LEU A 267 -15.77 -23.20 15.27
N LEU A 268 -15.02 -22.51 14.43
CA LEU A 268 -14.72 -22.93 13.05
C LEU A 268 -13.89 -24.22 13.00
N ASN A 269 -12.97 -24.40 13.96
CA ASN A 269 -12.05 -25.54 14.02
C ASN A 269 -12.41 -26.52 15.16
N GLY A 270 -13.58 -26.35 15.77
CA GLY A 270 -14.04 -27.19 16.87
C GLY A 270 -14.50 -28.58 16.41
N GLU A 271 -14.74 -29.49 17.37
CA GLU A 271 -15.14 -30.88 17.13
C GLU A 271 -16.58 -31.02 16.57
N ARG A 272 -17.40 -29.98 16.73
CA ARG A 272 -18.77 -29.98 16.21
C ARG A 272 -18.80 -29.57 14.74
N GLU A 273 -18.86 -30.55 13.84
CA GLU A 273 -18.88 -30.37 12.40
C GLU A 273 -20.04 -29.48 11.92
N ASP A 274 -21.22 -29.56 12.54
CA ASP A 274 -22.38 -28.74 12.21
C ASP A 274 -22.13 -27.25 12.49
N VAL A 275 -21.50 -26.92 13.60
CA VAL A 275 -21.12 -25.56 13.99
C VAL A 275 -19.97 -25.04 13.12
N ALA A 276 -18.96 -25.87 12.87
CA ALA A 276 -17.85 -25.54 12.00
C ALA A 276 -18.34 -25.21 10.57
N LEU A 277 -19.25 -26.02 10.03
CA LEU A 277 -19.84 -25.78 8.70
C LEU A 277 -20.67 -24.49 8.66
N LEU A 278 -21.43 -24.19 9.73
CA LEU A 278 -22.19 -22.96 9.87
C LEU A 278 -21.25 -21.73 9.90
N CYS A 279 -20.15 -21.81 10.64
CA CYS A 279 -19.13 -20.76 10.69
C CYS A 279 -18.43 -20.57 9.34
N GLU A 280 -18.14 -21.67 8.62
CA GLU A 280 -17.62 -21.61 7.25
C GLU A 280 -18.58 -20.90 6.29
N ALA A 281 -19.86 -21.29 6.32
CA ALA A 281 -20.90 -20.67 5.49
C ALA A 281 -21.02 -19.17 5.78
N ARG A 282 -20.99 -18.78 7.07
CA ARG A 282 -20.96 -17.35 7.44
C ARG A 282 -19.74 -16.63 6.89
N LEU A 283 -18.53 -17.22 6.98
CA LEU A 283 -17.33 -16.61 6.40
C LEU A 283 -17.47 -16.40 4.90
N ARG A 284 -18.05 -17.35 4.17
CA ARG A 284 -18.32 -17.23 2.73
C ARG A 284 -19.34 -16.13 2.42
N VAL A 285 -20.43 -16.06 3.19
CA VAL A 285 -21.45 -15.01 3.06
C VAL A 285 -20.86 -13.63 3.37
N LYS A 286 -20.05 -13.50 4.40
CA LYS A 286 -19.38 -12.24 4.80
C LYS A 286 -18.15 -11.90 3.94
N SER A 287 -17.50 -12.89 3.34
CA SER A 287 -16.32 -12.68 2.47
C SER A 287 -16.74 -12.21 1.08
N THR A 288 -17.42 -11.09 1.03
CA THR A 288 -17.80 -10.46 -0.26
C THR A 288 -16.60 -9.91 -1.03
N THR A 289 -15.44 -9.76 -0.38
CA THR A 289 -14.29 -9.02 -0.93
C THR A 289 -13.75 -9.65 -2.21
N GLU A 290 -13.52 -10.96 -2.27
CA GLU A 290 -12.98 -11.60 -3.48
C GLU A 290 -14.03 -11.66 -4.60
N ARG A 291 -15.29 -11.96 -4.26
CA ARG A 291 -16.41 -11.95 -5.20
C ARG A 291 -16.65 -10.54 -5.75
N THR A 292 -16.70 -9.53 -4.90
CA THR A 292 -16.87 -8.14 -5.32
C THR A 292 -15.71 -7.69 -6.22
N ARG A 293 -14.47 -8.09 -5.89
CA ARG A 293 -13.31 -7.81 -6.75
C ARG A 293 -13.40 -8.54 -8.09
N ALA A 294 -13.81 -9.81 -8.09
CA ALA A 294 -14.00 -10.58 -9.32
C ALA A 294 -15.08 -9.96 -10.20
N GLN A 295 -16.22 -9.53 -9.63
CA GLN A 295 -17.26 -8.85 -10.36
C GLN A 295 -16.75 -7.53 -10.97
N ARG A 296 -16.01 -6.73 -10.20
CA ARG A 296 -15.39 -5.48 -10.69
C ARG A 296 -14.40 -5.73 -11.83
N PHE A 297 -13.59 -6.80 -11.73
CA PHE A 297 -12.71 -7.20 -12.84
C PHE A 297 -13.51 -7.57 -14.08
N LEU A 298 -14.58 -8.33 -13.90
CA LEU A 298 -15.47 -8.72 -15.00
C LEU A 298 -16.13 -7.48 -15.65
N ASP A 299 -16.59 -6.54 -14.83
CA ASP A 299 -17.20 -5.28 -15.32
C ASP A 299 -16.17 -4.44 -16.10
N ILE A 300 -14.93 -4.30 -15.59
CA ILE A 300 -13.84 -3.61 -16.29
C ILE A 300 -13.51 -4.30 -17.61
N SER A 301 -13.45 -5.65 -17.63
CA SER A 301 -13.14 -6.40 -18.85
C SER A 301 -14.14 -6.16 -19.99
N GLY A 302 -15.35 -5.75 -19.66
CA GLY A 302 -16.37 -5.35 -20.63
C GLY A 302 -16.20 -3.92 -21.16
N ARG A 303 -15.41 -3.08 -20.48
CA ARG A 303 -15.21 -1.66 -20.84
C ARG A 303 -13.82 -1.39 -21.46
N GLY A 304 -12.86 -2.30 -21.32
CA GLY A 304 -11.53 -2.17 -21.91
C GLY A 304 -10.40 -2.74 -21.05
N PRO A 305 -9.13 -2.41 -21.37
CA PRO A 305 -7.97 -2.83 -20.60
C PRO A 305 -8.04 -2.42 -19.12
N LEU A 306 -7.42 -3.22 -18.26
CA LEU A 306 -7.34 -2.97 -16.82
C LEU A 306 -6.42 -1.80 -16.51
N PRO A 307 -6.91 -0.66 -16.01
CA PRO A 307 -6.06 0.41 -15.51
C PRO A 307 -5.53 0.05 -14.12
N VAL A 308 -4.32 0.48 -13.79
CA VAL A 308 -3.70 0.26 -12.47
C VAL A 308 -3.80 1.55 -11.63
N PRO A 309 -4.82 1.65 -10.75
CA PRO A 309 -5.09 2.87 -10.00
C PRO A 309 -4.20 2.96 -8.75
N LEU A 310 -3.08 3.65 -8.88
CA LEU A 310 -2.14 3.88 -7.78
C LEU A 310 -2.08 5.36 -7.39
N SER A 311 -2.00 5.61 -6.09
CA SER A 311 -1.63 6.92 -5.55
C SER A 311 -0.11 6.96 -5.34
N TYR A 312 0.57 7.81 -6.09
CA TYR A 312 1.96 8.16 -5.84
C TYR A 312 2.07 8.86 -4.47
N TYR A 313 3.06 8.46 -3.66
CA TYR A 313 3.17 8.89 -2.26
C TYR A 313 1.85 8.71 -1.49
N GLY A 314 1.24 7.53 -1.59
CA GLY A 314 0.03 7.19 -0.86
C GLY A 314 0.29 6.85 0.61
N ALA A 315 1.53 6.57 1.00
CA ALA A 315 1.99 6.35 2.37
C ALA A 315 3.09 7.36 2.74
N ALA A 316 3.25 7.64 4.04
CA ALA A 316 4.24 8.59 4.56
C ALA A 316 5.70 8.23 4.20
N THR A 317 5.98 6.96 3.92
CA THR A 317 7.29 6.46 3.46
C THR A 317 7.50 6.57 1.94
N GLY A 318 6.57 7.20 1.21
CA GLY A 318 6.62 7.36 -0.24
C GLY A 318 6.15 6.14 -1.04
N ARG A 319 5.70 5.07 -0.38
CA ARG A 319 5.14 3.89 -1.06
C ARG A 319 3.81 4.21 -1.73
N TRP A 320 3.52 3.50 -2.82
CA TRP A 320 2.22 3.56 -3.48
C TRP A 320 1.14 2.89 -2.64
N THR A 321 -0.05 3.46 -2.70
CA THR A 321 -1.28 2.82 -2.22
C THR A 321 -2.29 2.75 -3.36
N ALA A 322 -3.38 2.01 -3.18
CA ALA A 322 -4.50 2.12 -4.12
C ALA A 322 -5.05 3.54 -4.12
N ALA A 323 -5.38 4.07 -5.28
CA ALA A 323 -6.02 5.37 -5.40
C ALA A 323 -7.38 5.36 -4.68
N LYS A 324 -7.73 6.46 -4.02
CA LYS A 324 -9.00 6.61 -3.32
C LYS A 324 -10.17 6.43 -4.30
N GLY A 325 -11.16 5.64 -3.93
CA GLY A 325 -12.31 5.36 -4.79
C GLY A 325 -12.02 4.39 -5.94
N SER A 326 -10.85 3.75 -5.98
CA SER A 326 -10.56 2.73 -6.99
C SER A 326 -11.34 1.44 -6.74
N ALA A 327 -11.81 0.82 -7.82
CA ALA A 327 -12.46 -0.49 -7.77
C ALA A 327 -11.53 -1.60 -7.32
N ILE A 328 -10.22 -1.43 -7.54
CA ILE A 328 -9.21 -2.47 -7.41
C ILE A 328 -8.03 -1.96 -6.58
N ASN A 329 -7.64 -2.74 -5.60
CA ASN A 329 -6.38 -2.55 -4.89
C ASN A 329 -5.40 -3.66 -5.29
N MET A 330 -4.54 -3.36 -6.26
CA MET A 330 -3.50 -4.28 -6.76
C MET A 330 -2.51 -4.67 -5.65
N GLN A 331 -2.22 -3.75 -4.70
CA GLN A 331 -1.31 -3.99 -3.58
C GLN A 331 -1.77 -5.12 -2.65
N ASN A 332 -3.08 -5.43 -2.63
CA ASN A 332 -3.68 -6.40 -1.71
C ASN A 332 -4.22 -7.65 -2.42
N LEU A 333 -3.79 -7.94 -3.64
CA LEU A 333 -4.11 -9.20 -4.30
C LEU A 333 -3.24 -10.32 -3.73
N LYS A 334 -3.86 -11.33 -3.15
CA LYS A 334 -3.13 -12.47 -2.55
C LYS A 334 -2.32 -13.23 -3.61
N ARG A 335 -1.11 -13.64 -3.26
CA ARG A 335 -0.33 -14.59 -4.08
C ARG A 335 -1.16 -15.88 -4.28
N GLY A 336 -1.11 -16.43 -5.50
CA GLY A 336 -1.85 -17.64 -5.85
C GLY A 336 -3.37 -17.47 -6.06
N SER A 337 -3.94 -16.26 -5.80
CA SER A 337 -5.37 -16.02 -6.03
C SER A 337 -5.72 -16.08 -7.52
N PHE A 338 -6.95 -16.52 -7.81
CA PHE A 338 -7.45 -16.51 -9.19
C PHE A 338 -7.50 -15.09 -9.78
N LEU A 339 -7.69 -14.05 -8.95
CA LEU A 339 -7.68 -12.66 -9.39
C LEU A 339 -6.32 -12.26 -9.99
N ARG A 340 -5.20 -12.68 -9.36
CA ARG A 340 -3.87 -12.45 -9.97
C ARG A 340 -3.68 -13.24 -11.27
N LYS A 341 -4.23 -14.46 -11.35
CA LYS A 341 -4.18 -15.30 -12.55
C LYS A 341 -5.04 -14.77 -13.69
N ALA A 342 -6.12 -14.03 -13.37
CA ALA A 342 -6.98 -13.41 -14.36
C ALA A 342 -6.35 -12.17 -15.02
N ILE A 343 -5.31 -11.57 -14.44
CA ILE A 343 -4.58 -10.43 -15.04
C ILE A 343 -3.57 -10.98 -16.05
N MET A 344 -3.62 -10.48 -17.29
CA MET A 344 -2.82 -10.97 -18.41
C MET A 344 -2.11 -9.85 -19.16
N ALA A 345 -1.01 -10.18 -19.82
CA ALA A 345 -0.46 -9.38 -20.90
C ALA A 345 -1.33 -9.47 -22.16
N PRO A 346 -1.27 -8.46 -23.05
CA PRO A 346 -1.88 -8.52 -24.37
C PRO A 346 -1.40 -9.74 -25.19
N VAL A 347 -2.16 -10.09 -26.22
CA VAL A 347 -1.75 -11.14 -27.16
C VAL A 347 -0.39 -10.80 -27.77
N GLY A 348 0.50 -11.77 -27.90
CA GLY A 348 1.86 -11.59 -28.42
C GLY A 348 2.84 -11.00 -27.40
N HIS A 349 2.44 -10.91 -26.11
CA HIS A 349 3.27 -10.39 -25.04
C HIS A 349 3.18 -11.25 -23.78
N GLN A 350 4.17 -11.11 -22.91
CA GLN A 350 4.18 -11.65 -21.56
C GLN A 350 4.40 -10.55 -20.51
N LEU A 351 4.03 -10.87 -19.28
CA LEU A 351 4.40 -10.10 -18.11
C LEU A 351 5.73 -10.62 -17.57
N VAL A 352 6.75 -9.77 -17.62
CA VAL A 352 7.99 -9.99 -16.85
C VAL A 352 7.85 -9.30 -15.51
N VAL A 353 8.02 -10.08 -14.45
CA VAL A 353 7.82 -9.62 -13.07
C VAL A 353 9.13 -9.72 -12.31
N GLY A 354 9.63 -8.60 -11.83
CA GLY A 354 10.83 -8.52 -10.98
C GLY A 354 10.47 -8.12 -9.56
N ASP A 355 10.96 -8.85 -8.54
CA ASP A 355 10.68 -8.62 -7.13
C ASP A 355 12.00 -8.57 -6.35
N LEU A 356 12.25 -7.45 -5.66
CA LEU A 356 13.43 -7.31 -4.81
C LEU A 356 13.34 -8.23 -3.59
N SER A 357 14.24 -9.20 -3.53
CA SER A 357 14.27 -10.19 -2.47
C SER A 357 14.65 -9.56 -1.12
N GLN A 358 13.71 -9.54 -0.18
CA GLN A 358 13.95 -9.11 1.22
C GLN A 358 14.61 -7.73 1.31
N ILE A 359 14.17 -6.77 0.50
CA ILE A 359 14.82 -5.45 0.40
C ILE A 359 14.87 -4.72 1.75
N GLU A 360 13.79 -4.74 2.56
CA GLU A 360 13.79 -4.06 3.85
C GLU A 360 14.80 -4.65 4.84
N PRO A 361 14.91 -5.99 5.06
CA PRO A 361 15.97 -6.58 5.87
C PRO A 361 17.37 -6.25 5.38
N ARG A 362 17.62 -6.20 4.06
CA ARG A 362 18.92 -5.82 3.49
C ARG A 362 19.26 -4.36 3.78
N VAL A 363 18.30 -3.46 3.57
CA VAL A 363 18.45 -2.03 3.87
C VAL A 363 18.67 -1.81 5.38
N LEU A 364 17.93 -2.53 6.24
CA LEU A 364 18.10 -2.45 7.69
C LEU A 364 19.50 -2.91 8.12
N ALA A 365 19.97 -4.06 7.62
CA ALA A 365 21.29 -4.57 7.92
C ALA A 365 22.38 -3.60 7.46
N TRP A 366 22.21 -2.99 6.28
CA TRP A 366 23.16 -1.99 5.75
C TRP A 366 23.21 -0.73 6.61
N PHE A 367 22.06 -0.19 7.04
CA PHE A 367 22.02 0.97 7.94
C PHE A 367 22.64 0.67 9.31
N ALA A 368 22.41 -0.53 9.83
CA ALA A 368 22.88 -0.95 11.14
C ALA A 368 24.36 -1.42 11.15
N ASP A 369 25.07 -1.43 10.02
CA ASP A 369 26.41 -2.03 9.89
C ASP A 369 26.45 -3.49 10.38
N TYR A 370 25.38 -4.25 10.11
CA TYR A 370 25.24 -5.63 10.55
C TYR A 370 25.88 -6.58 9.52
N GLU A 371 27.23 -6.68 9.56
CA GLU A 371 28.00 -7.43 8.56
C GLU A 371 27.65 -8.92 8.50
N ASP A 372 27.44 -9.60 9.63
CA ASP A 372 27.04 -11.01 9.63
C ASP A 372 25.76 -11.25 8.82
N MET A 373 24.79 -10.33 8.93
CA MET A 373 23.55 -10.42 8.16
C MET A 373 23.76 -10.06 6.69
N LEU A 374 24.63 -9.09 6.39
CA LEU A 374 25.01 -8.77 5.02
C LEU A 374 25.73 -9.94 4.34
N ASP A 375 26.59 -10.66 5.07
CA ASP A 375 27.27 -11.85 4.56
C ASP A 375 26.31 -13.01 4.29
N ILE A 376 25.29 -13.20 5.13
CA ILE A 376 24.19 -14.13 4.86
C ILE A 376 23.51 -13.77 3.53
N PHE A 377 23.22 -12.49 3.29
CA PHE A 377 22.62 -12.05 2.03
C PHE A 377 23.56 -12.20 0.82
N ARG A 378 24.86 -11.99 0.98
CA ARG A 378 25.88 -12.18 -0.07
C ARG A 378 26.02 -13.65 -0.47
N SER A 379 25.90 -14.57 0.49
CA SER A 379 26.00 -16.01 0.23
C SER A 379 24.84 -16.58 -0.61
N GLY A 380 23.73 -15.85 -0.73
CA GLY A 380 22.52 -16.32 -1.42
C GLY A 380 21.80 -17.48 -0.73
N SER A 381 22.19 -17.85 0.50
CA SER A 381 21.54 -18.89 1.30
C SER A 381 20.19 -18.45 1.84
N ASP A 382 19.41 -19.41 2.40
CA ASP A 382 18.16 -19.09 3.09
C ASP A 382 18.43 -18.20 4.31
N ALA A 383 18.21 -16.90 4.15
CA ALA A 383 18.51 -15.92 5.19
C ALA A 383 17.77 -16.17 6.50
N TYR A 384 16.58 -16.75 6.45
CA TYR A 384 15.80 -17.08 7.66
C TYR A 384 16.39 -18.30 8.39
N ALA A 385 16.89 -19.28 7.63
CA ALA A 385 17.55 -20.45 8.19
C ALA A 385 18.93 -20.09 8.76
N ALA A 386 19.72 -19.33 8.02
CA ALA A 386 21.03 -18.86 8.45
C ALA A 386 20.94 -17.98 9.71
N PHE A 387 20.01 -17.01 9.71
CA PHE A 387 19.73 -16.18 10.89
C PHE A 387 19.20 -17.00 12.07
N GLY A 388 18.33 -18.00 11.79
CA GLY A 388 17.86 -18.95 12.80
C GLY A 388 18.99 -19.78 13.42
N SER A 389 19.97 -20.19 12.61
CA SER A 389 21.17 -20.88 13.10
C SER A 389 21.94 -20.03 14.12
N GLN A 390 22.07 -18.73 13.86
CA GLN A 390 22.70 -17.78 14.81
C GLN A 390 21.83 -17.57 16.05
N MET A 391 20.52 -17.28 15.86
CA MET A 391 19.59 -17.01 16.98
C MET A 391 19.51 -18.15 17.98
N PHE A 392 19.46 -19.38 17.50
CA PHE A 392 19.23 -20.55 18.35
C PHE A 392 20.49 -21.36 18.64
N ASN A 393 21.64 -20.90 18.12
CA ASN A 393 22.93 -21.60 18.20
C ASN A 393 22.84 -23.06 17.72
N ILE A 394 22.19 -23.26 16.57
CA ILE A 394 22.01 -24.58 15.93
C ILE A 394 22.64 -24.52 14.53
N PRO A 395 23.86 -24.99 14.36
CA PRO A 395 24.53 -25.02 13.06
C PRO A 395 23.72 -25.85 12.05
N GLY A 396 23.55 -25.32 10.82
CA GLY A 396 22.85 -26.02 9.75
C GLY A 396 21.33 -26.12 9.92
N LEU A 397 20.72 -25.24 10.73
CA LEU A 397 19.27 -25.12 10.82
C LEU A 397 18.69 -24.87 9.43
N SER A 398 17.69 -25.67 9.05
CA SER A 398 17.03 -25.57 7.75
C SER A 398 15.50 -25.70 7.90
N LYS A 399 14.79 -25.49 6.81
CA LYS A 399 13.34 -25.67 6.76
C LYS A 399 12.95 -27.13 6.99
N GLU A 400 13.79 -28.06 6.56
CA GLU A 400 13.58 -29.50 6.65
C GLU A 400 13.91 -30.02 8.05
N SER A 401 15.02 -29.54 8.64
CA SER A 401 15.47 -30.02 9.95
C SER A 401 14.73 -29.38 11.14
N HIS A 402 14.44 -28.07 11.05
CA HIS A 402 13.86 -27.28 12.14
C HIS A 402 12.85 -26.25 11.62
N PRO A 403 11.70 -26.67 11.05
CA PRO A 403 10.73 -25.77 10.42
C PRO A 403 10.18 -24.71 11.38
N ASP A 404 9.93 -25.08 12.64
CA ASP A 404 9.35 -24.18 13.66
C ASP A 404 10.33 -23.07 14.06
N LEU A 405 11.62 -23.41 14.25
CA LEU A 405 12.66 -22.44 14.62
C LEU A 405 12.94 -21.50 13.44
N ARG A 406 13.03 -22.05 12.22
CA ARG A 406 13.17 -21.22 11.01
C ARG A 406 11.99 -20.26 10.83
N GLN A 407 10.74 -20.73 11.07
CA GLN A 407 9.58 -19.87 11.00
C GLN A 407 9.58 -18.82 12.10
N SER A 408 10.04 -19.16 13.29
CA SER A 408 10.19 -18.23 14.41
C SER A 408 11.25 -17.17 14.10
N ALA A 409 12.41 -17.56 13.52
CA ALA A 409 13.44 -16.64 13.06
C ALA A 409 12.92 -15.70 11.97
N LYS A 410 12.16 -16.22 10.99
CA LYS A 410 11.50 -15.41 9.96
C LYS A 410 10.57 -14.37 10.57
N SER A 411 9.70 -14.78 11.49
CA SER A 411 8.74 -13.87 12.14
C SER A 411 9.46 -12.82 13.00
N ALA A 412 10.54 -13.20 13.69
CA ALA A 412 11.36 -12.27 14.47
C ALA A 412 12.10 -11.27 13.56
N LEU A 413 12.74 -11.72 12.48
CA LEU A 413 13.47 -10.85 11.56
C LEU A 413 12.56 -9.79 10.91
N LEU A 414 11.36 -10.18 10.51
CA LEU A 414 10.40 -9.30 9.84
C LEU A 414 9.63 -8.38 10.81
N GLY A 415 9.47 -8.75 12.08
CA GLY A 415 8.72 -7.99 13.08
C GLY A 415 9.60 -7.26 14.08
N ALA A 416 10.52 -7.97 14.72
CA ALA A 416 11.32 -7.43 15.82
C ALA A 416 12.35 -6.38 15.36
N GLY A 417 12.76 -6.38 14.09
CA GLY A 417 13.67 -5.39 13.52
C GLY A 417 13.22 -3.93 13.67
N TYR A 418 11.95 -3.72 13.92
CA TYR A 418 11.33 -2.41 14.07
C TYR A 418 10.74 -2.16 15.45
N GLY A 419 11.25 -2.86 16.48
CA GLY A 419 10.87 -2.64 17.86
C GLY A 419 9.55 -3.29 18.28
N LEU A 420 9.07 -4.32 17.55
CA LEU A 420 7.89 -5.08 17.96
C LEU A 420 8.10 -5.69 19.35
N GLY A 421 7.20 -5.42 20.27
CA GLY A 421 7.23 -5.98 21.63
C GLY A 421 6.64 -7.40 21.67
N TRP A 422 7.03 -8.17 22.69
CA TRP A 422 6.64 -9.56 22.86
C TRP A 422 5.11 -9.79 22.85
N ALA A 423 4.34 -8.91 23.48
CA ALA A 423 2.88 -9.05 23.55
C ALA A 423 2.21 -8.97 22.18
N SER A 424 2.62 -7.97 21.38
CA SER A 424 2.13 -7.84 20.00
C SER A 424 2.62 -8.99 19.12
N PHE A 425 3.86 -9.46 19.32
CA PHE A 425 4.41 -10.60 18.61
C PHE A 425 3.64 -11.88 18.94
N ALA A 426 3.40 -12.18 20.22
CA ALA A 426 2.60 -13.31 20.67
C ALA A 426 1.17 -13.28 20.11
N ALA A 427 0.49 -12.13 20.21
CA ALA A 427 -0.87 -11.97 19.69
C ALA A 427 -0.94 -12.17 18.17
N GLN A 428 0.05 -11.68 17.41
CA GLN A 428 0.10 -11.88 15.96
C GLN A 428 0.34 -13.34 15.55
N LEU A 429 1.17 -14.07 16.30
CA LEU A 429 1.40 -15.50 16.06
C LEU A 429 0.13 -16.33 16.27
N LEU A 430 -0.67 -16.03 17.30
CA LEU A 430 -1.93 -16.74 17.58
C LEU A 430 -2.97 -16.61 16.45
N VAL A 431 -2.94 -15.52 15.68
CA VAL A 431 -3.89 -15.29 14.56
C VAL A 431 -3.27 -15.53 13.18
N GLY A 432 -1.98 -15.82 13.13
CA GLY A 432 -1.19 -15.95 11.91
C GLY A 432 -0.46 -14.64 11.54
N PHE A 433 0.84 -14.75 11.32
CA PHE A 433 1.74 -13.61 11.07
C PHE A 433 2.24 -13.61 9.63
N LEU A 434 2.06 -12.49 8.92
CA LEU A 434 2.54 -12.28 7.53
C LEU A 434 2.13 -13.41 6.56
N GLY A 435 0.89 -13.89 6.68
CA GLY A 435 0.35 -14.95 5.82
C GLY A 435 0.72 -16.38 6.24
N ALA A 436 1.49 -16.55 7.31
CA ALA A 436 1.71 -17.86 7.93
C ALA A 436 0.46 -18.30 8.72
N PRO A 437 0.23 -19.62 8.87
CA PRO A 437 -0.84 -20.13 9.72
C PRO A 437 -0.60 -19.72 11.19
N PRO A 438 -1.66 -19.76 12.04
CA PRO A 438 -1.52 -19.53 13.47
C PRO A 438 -0.47 -20.45 14.09
N ILE A 439 0.33 -19.90 14.99
CA ILE A 439 1.37 -20.63 15.73
C ILE A 439 1.13 -20.42 17.21
N ARG A 440 1.05 -21.52 17.96
CA ARG A 440 1.04 -21.52 19.41
C ARG A 440 2.23 -22.34 19.93
N TYR A 441 3.11 -21.69 20.67
CA TYR A 441 4.25 -22.35 21.28
C TYR A 441 3.81 -23.15 22.51
N ASP A 442 4.24 -24.39 22.58
CA ASP A 442 3.99 -25.31 23.69
C ASP A 442 5.16 -25.34 24.69
N LYS A 443 4.99 -26.15 25.75
CA LYS A 443 6.00 -26.32 26.80
C LYS A 443 7.31 -26.95 26.26
N ALA A 444 7.21 -27.85 25.28
CA ALA A 444 8.39 -28.49 24.69
C ALA A 444 9.22 -27.47 23.91
N PHE A 445 8.55 -26.62 23.13
CA PHE A 445 9.18 -25.54 22.39
C PHE A 445 9.80 -24.49 23.34
N ALA A 446 9.05 -24.05 24.36
CA ALA A 446 9.58 -23.12 25.35
C ALA A 446 10.85 -23.64 26.04
N LYS A 447 10.88 -24.95 26.37
CA LYS A 447 12.07 -25.60 26.93
C LYS A 447 13.26 -25.60 25.95
N LYS A 448 13.03 -25.84 24.65
CA LYS A 448 14.08 -25.74 23.61
C LYS A 448 14.71 -24.34 23.56
N LEU A 449 13.92 -23.30 23.83
CA LEU A 449 14.40 -21.89 23.89
C LEU A 449 15.16 -21.56 25.19
N GLY A 450 15.31 -22.52 26.12
CA GLY A 450 15.92 -22.28 27.42
C GLY A 450 15.02 -21.56 28.42
N VAL A 451 13.70 -21.58 28.22
CA VAL A 451 12.75 -21.09 29.21
C VAL A 451 12.70 -22.06 30.39
N ASN A 452 13.08 -21.57 31.56
CA ASN A 452 13.09 -22.30 32.84
C ASN A 452 12.19 -21.58 33.87
N ALA A 453 12.03 -22.17 35.06
CA ALA A 453 11.21 -21.62 36.13
C ALA A 453 11.61 -20.18 36.51
N ALA A 454 12.91 -19.91 36.64
CA ALA A 454 13.41 -18.58 36.98
C ALA A 454 13.07 -17.51 35.92
N TYR A 455 13.08 -17.90 34.64
CA TYR A 455 12.66 -17.00 33.56
C TYR A 455 11.15 -16.70 33.62
N ILE A 456 10.32 -17.72 33.91
CA ILE A 456 8.88 -17.56 34.09
C ILE A 456 8.56 -16.67 35.29
N GLU A 457 9.18 -16.92 36.45
CA GLU A 457 9.03 -16.11 37.65
C GLU A 457 9.40 -14.64 37.40
N ARG A 458 10.51 -14.39 36.70
CA ARG A 458 10.89 -13.03 36.29
C ARG A 458 9.86 -12.40 35.37
N PHE A 459 9.29 -13.15 34.44
CA PHE A 459 8.27 -12.65 33.52
C PHE A 459 7.00 -12.21 34.26
N ILE A 460 6.47 -13.05 35.14
CA ILE A 460 5.25 -12.77 35.93
C ILE A 460 5.49 -11.78 37.07
N GLY A 461 6.74 -11.62 37.54
CA GLY A 461 7.12 -10.63 38.53
C GLY A 461 7.08 -9.17 38.05
N TRP A 462 6.82 -8.94 36.76
CA TRP A 462 6.63 -7.61 36.19
C TRP A 462 5.15 -7.34 35.92
N ASP A 463 4.55 -6.43 36.69
CA ASP A 463 3.13 -6.07 36.58
C ASP A 463 2.70 -5.71 35.15
N ASP A 464 3.57 -5.01 34.40
CA ASP A 464 3.31 -4.66 33.00
C ASP A 464 3.18 -5.89 32.08
N ASN A 465 3.96 -6.96 32.34
CA ASN A 465 3.84 -8.20 31.59
C ASN A 465 2.52 -8.91 31.92
N VAL A 466 2.13 -8.96 33.19
CA VAL A 466 0.87 -9.58 33.63
C VAL A 466 -0.32 -8.86 33.02
N LYS A 467 -0.31 -7.51 33.07
CA LYS A 467 -1.35 -6.68 32.44
C LYS A 467 -1.46 -6.95 30.93
N LYS A 468 -0.35 -6.92 30.21
CA LYS A 468 -0.33 -7.22 28.77
C LYS A 468 -0.76 -8.65 28.43
N LEU A 469 -0.41 -9.62 29.27
CA LEU A 469 -0.85 -11.00 29.11
C LEU A 469 -2.38 -11.11 29.15
N GLN A 470 -3.03 -10.43 30.10
CA GLN A 470 -4.49 -10.42 30.24
C GLN A 470 -5.22 -9.74 29.07
N GLU A 471 -4.54 -8.85 28.36
CA GLU A 471 -5.11 -8.15 27.20
C GLU A 471 -5.04 -8.94 25.88
N ILE A 472 -4.32 -10.10 25.86
CA ILE A 472 -4.18 -10.90 24.64
C ILE A 472 -5.42 -11.76 24.44
N PRO A 473 -6.22 -11.59 23.36
CA PRO A 473 -7.34 -12.46 23.06
C PRO A 473 -6.85 -13.89 22.75
N HIS A 474 -7.43 -14.88 23.41
CA HIS A 474 -7.05 -16.29 23.23
C HIS A 474 -8.23 -17.25 23.44
N THR A 475 -8.04 -18.49 23.01
CA THR A 475 -9.01 -19.61 23.16
C THR A 475 -8.43 -20.80 23.91
N CYS A 476 -7.16 -20.72 24.29
CA CYS A 476 -6.47 -21.75 25.06
C CYS A 476 -6.59 -21.46 26.57
N SER A 477 -6.16 -22.40 27.40
CA SER A 477 -6.09 -22.17 28.85
C SER A 477 -5.09 -21.08 29.22
N ASP A 478 -5.26 -20.42 30.36
CA ASP A 478 -4.33 -19.38 30.84
C ASP A 478 -2.89 -19.90 30.96
N HIS A 479 -2.72 -21.18 31.34
CA HIS A 479 -1.41 -21.81 31.41
C HIS A 479 -0.75 -21.96 30.02
N GLU A 480 -1.52 -22.34 29.00
CA GLU A 480 -1.03 -22.43 27.61
C GLU A 480 -0.71 -21.03 27.04
N LEU A 481 -1.56 -20.04 27.35
CA LEU A 481 -1.30 -18.65 26.96
C LEU A 481 -0.01 -18.14 27.59
N LEU A 482 0.18 -18.34 28.90
CA LEU A 482 1.40 -17.96 29.61
C LEU A 482 2.63 -18.61 28.95
N THR A 483 2.57 -19.92 28.68
CA THR A 483 3.66 -20.66 28.03
C THR A 483 4.00 -20.08 26.66
N HIS A 484 2.99 -19.79 25.83
CA HIS A 484 3.16 -19.16 24.54
C HIS A 484 3.78 -17.76 24.64
N CYS A 485 3.28 -16.93 25.54
CA CYS A 485 3.75 -15.56 25.71
C CYS A 485 5.19 -15.48 26.25
N VAL A 486 5.53 -16.37 27.18
CA VAL A 486 6.90 -16.47 27.70
C VAL A 486 7.87 -16.94 26.63
N ALA A 487 7.48 -17.90 25.79
CA ALA A 487 8.28 -18.34 24.64
C ALA A 487 8.44 -17.21 23.61
N ALA A 488 7.37 -16.48 23.29
CA ALA A 488 7.41 -15.32 22.40
C ALA A 488 8.33 -14.20 22.94
N LYS A 489 8.28 -13.93 24.25
CA LYS A 489 9.20 -12.99 24.92
C LYS A 489 10.64 -13.45 24.81
N LYS A 490 10.90 -14.74 25.01
CA LYS A 490 12.25 -15.29 24.88
C LYS A 490 12.80 -15.18 23.46
N ILE A 491 11.98 -15.37 22.43
CA ILE A 491 12.38 -15.15 21.02
C ILE A 491 12.75 -13.70 20.78
N ILE A 492 11.97 -12.75 21.29
CA ILE A 492 12.27 -11.32 21.15
C ILE A 492 13.57 -10.95 21.87
N ASP A 493 13.83 -11.54 23.04
CA ASP A 493 15.09 -11.31 23.79
C ASP A 493 16.28 -11.86 23.01
N ILE A 494 16.21 -13.12 22.54
CA ILE A 494 17.25 -13.74 21.70
C ILE A 494 17.48 -12.90 20.44
N TYR A 495 16.41 -12.44 19.77
CA TYR A 495 16.56 -11.57 18.61
C TYR A 495 17.37 -10.32 18.92
N ARG A 496 17.03 -9.62 20.02
CA ARG A 496 17.71 -8.37 20.41
C ARG A 496 19.17 -8.59 20.79
N GLU A 497 19.48 -9.74 21.39
CA GLU A 497 20.86 -10.15 21.70
C GLU A 497 21.64 -10.45 20.42
N THR A 498 21.04 -11.23 19.49
CA THR A 498 21.69 -11.65 18.23
C THR A 498 21.85 -10.47 17.26
N ALA A 499 20.80 -9.69 17.08
CA ALA A 499 20.75 -8.54 16.18
C ALA A 499 21.05 -7.21 16.90
N HIS A 500 22.01 -7.24 17.83
CA HIS A 500 22.37 -6.07 18.61
C HIS A 500 22.75 -4.84 17.76
N PRO A 501 23.37 -4.96 16.55
CA PRO A 501 23.63 -3.79 15.71
C PRO A 501 22.33 -3.07 15.30
N VAL A 502 21.22 -3.82 15.08
CA VAL A 502 19.91 -3.24 14.77
C VAL A 502 19.36 -2.46 15.98
N VAL A 503 19.52 -2.99 17.19
CA VAL A 503 19.10 -2.30 18.44
C VAL A 503 19.90 -1.02 18.63
N SER A 504 21.21 -1.06 18.42
CA SER A 504 22.08 0.12 18.48
C SER A 504 21.70 1.18 17.45
N PHE A 505 21.25 0.75 16.26
CA PHE A 505 20.75 1.66 15.23
C PHE A 505 19.44 2.35 15.63
N TRP A 506 18.55 1.69 16.40
CA TRP A 506 17.37 2.36 16.94
C TRP A 506 17.74 3.53 17.86
N ASP A 507 18.68 3.30 18.79
CA ASP A 507 19.15 4.32 19.72
C ASP A 507 19.83 5.47 18.98
N MET A 508 20.63 5.13 17.96
CA MET A 508 21.25 6.12 17.08
C MET A 508 20.21 6.97 16.34
N CYS A 509 19.17 6.39 15.76
CA CYS A 509 18.09 7.14 15.10
C CYS A 509 17.43 8.14 16.05
N SER A 510 17.18 7.75 17.31
CA SER A 510 16.62 8.65 18.31
C SER A 510 17.57 9.80 18.63
N SER A 511 18.85 9.51 18.80
CA SER A 511 19.88 10.53 19.09
C SER A 511 20.08 11.51 17.94
N LEU A 512 20.07 11.03 16.69
CA LEU A 512 20.19 11.87 15.51
C LEU A 512 18.97 12.78 15.33
N LEU A 513 17.76 12.27 15.59
CA LEU A 513 16.53 13.07 15.58
C LEU A 513 16.58 14.16 16.64
N GLU A 514 17.06 13.84 17.85
CA GLU A 514 17.18 14.79 18.95
C GLU A 514 18.20 15.91 18.64
N LYS A 515 19.35 15.55 18.09
CA LYS A 515 20.37 16.52 17.65
C LYS A 515 19.82 17.48 16.59
N SER A 516 19.13 16.96 15.57
CA SER A 516 18.57 17.80 14.50
C SER A 516 17.46 18.71 14.98
N LEU A 517 16.67 18.30 15.97
CA LEU A 517 15.56 19.09 16.49
C LEU A 517 16.04 20.22 17.43
N TYR A 518 16.91 19.90 18.38
CA TYR A 518 17.37 20.86 19.41
C TYR A 518 18.67 21.56 19.05
N GLY A 519 19.57 20.92 18.29
CA GLY A 519 20.82 21.51 17.84
C GLY A 519 20.65 22.45 16.65
N GLY A 520 19.53 22.35 15.92
CA GLY A 520 19.27 23.18 14.73
C GLY A 520 20.17 22.89 13.54
N GLU A 521 21.00 21.85 13.61
CA GLU A 521 21.95 21.46 12.56
C GLU A 521 21.39 20.28 11.74
N GLU A 522 21.73 20.26 10.45
CA GLU A 522 21.52 19.07 9.61
C GLU A 522 22.53 18.00 9.99
N VAL A 523 22.06 16.79 10.26
CA VAL A 523 22.93 15.65 10.60
C VAL A 523 22.85 14.59 9.53
N VAL A 524 23.96 14.37 8.82
CA VAL A 524 24.04 13.32 7.79
C VAL A 524 24.43 12.00 8.43
N TYR A 525 23.67 10.95 8.12
CA TYR A 525 24.01 9.57 8.44
C TYR A 525 23.85 8.70 7.19
N LYS A 526 24.96 8.18 6.71
CA LYS A 526 25.01 7.41 5.44
C LYS A 526 24.32 8.18 4.30
N CYS A 527 23.22 7.63 3.79
CA CYS A 527 22.49 8.24 2.65
C CYS A 527 21.25 9.05 3.06
N VAL A 528 21.04 9.31 4.34
CA VAL A 528 19.91 10.12 4.84
C VAL A 528 20.41 11.33 5.62
N THR A 529 19.61 12.40 5.62
CA THR A 529 19.92 13.61 6.38
C THR A 529 18.77 13.93 7.32
N PHE A 530 19.06 13.99 8.62
CA PHE A 530 18.13 14.41 9.64
C PHE A 530 18.10 15.94 9.68
N ARG A 531 16.91 16.51 9.59
CA ARG A 531 16.59 17.93 9.71
C ARG A 531 15.53 18.14 10.76
N LYS A 532 15.30 19.39 11.13
CA LYS A 532 14.17 19.73 11.99
C LYS A 532 12.87 19.24 11.35
N GLU A 533 12.17 18.35 12.06
CA GLU A 533 10.85 17.80 11.67
C GLU A 533 10.83 16.97 10.35
N GLU A 534 11.97 16.61 9.81
CA GLU A 534 12.03 15.78 8.61
C GLU A 534 13.32 14.96 8.47
N ILE A 535 13.26 13.88 7.70
CA ILE A 535 14.43 13.10 7.30
C ILE A 535 14.47 13.05 5.77
N VAL A 536 15.54 13.58 5.17
CA VAL A 536 15.74 13.57 3.72
C VAL A 536 16.23 12.20 3.29
N LEU A 537 15.56 11.61 2.32
CA LEU A 537 15.89 10.35 1.68
C LEU A 537 16.84 10.56 0.48
N PRO A 538 17.50 9.50 -0.04
CA PRO A 538 18.42 9.60 -1.19
C PRO A 538 17.76 10.15 -2.47
N SER A 539 16.45 10.06 -2.59
CA SER A 539 15.70 10.66 -3.71
C SER A 539 15.59 12.19 -3.65
N GLY A 540 15.95 12.81 -2.51
CA GLY A 540 15.71 14.21 -2.20
C GLY A 540 14.32 14.50 -1.62
N MET A 541 13.45 13.47 -1.52
CA MET A 541 12.17 13.58 -0.83
C MET A 541 12.35 13.35 0.68
N THR A 542 11.35 13.73 1.46
CA THR A 542 11.48 13.75 2.92
C THR A 542 10.38 12.94 3.63
N LEU A 543 10.77 12.28 4.71
CA LEU A 543 9.84 11.77 5.71
C LEU A 543 9.47 12.92 6.65
N LYS A 544 8.19 13.21 6.80
CA LYS A 544 7.69 14.39 7.53
C LYS A 544 7.24 14.05 8.95
N TYR A 545 7.64 14.89 9.89
CA TYR A 545 7.22 14.83 11.30
C TYR A 545 6.80 16.22 11.79
N PRO A 546 5.70 16.79 11.25
CA PRO A 546 5.31 18.15 11.55
C PRO A 546 5.01 18.33 13.03
N ASN A 547 5.44 19.46 13.59
CA ASN A 547 5.27 19.78 15.01
C ASN A 547 5.81 18.69 15.94
N LEU A 548 7.02 18.19 15.62
CA LEU A 548 7.71 17.17 16.41
C LEU A 548 8.11 17.73 17.78
N ARG A 549 7.65 17.08 18.84
CA ARG A 549 7.86 17.52 20.22
C ARG A 549 7.87 16.35 21.19
N ARG A 550 8.33 16.59 22.41
CA ARG A 550 8.18 15.64 23.52
C ARG A 550 6.90 15.93 24.30
N GLU A 551 6.12 14.89 24.56
CA GLU A 551 4.97 14.94 25.47
C GLU A 551 5.10 13.87 26.54
N VAL A 552 4.71 14.22 27.76
CA VAL A 552 4.64 13.27 28.88
C VAL A 552 3.29 12.58 28.86
N ASP A 553 3.31 11.28 28.69
CA ASP A 553 2.11 10.45 28.75
C ASP A 553 1.49 10.54 30.16
N LYS A 554 0.22 10.89 30.25
CA LYS A 554 -0.46 11.16 31.53
C LYS A 554 -0.60 9.92 32.42
N GLU A 555 -0.72 8.75 31.80
CA GLU A 555 -0.91 7.47 32.50
C GLU A 555 0.42 6.83 32.88
N THR A 556 1.34 6.73 31.92
CA THR A 556 2.63 6.04 32.11
C THR A 556 3.73 6.93 32.67
N LYS A 557 3.53 8.26 32.68
CA LYS A 557 4.54 9.27 33.05
C LYS A 557 5.81 9.24 32.22
N GLN A 558 5.80 8.52 31.11
CA GLN A 558 6.92 8.43 30.17
C GLN A 558 6.92 9.60 29.19
N SER A 559 8.09 10.17 28.93
CA SER A 559 8.28 11.17 27.89
C SER A 559 8.39 10.48 26.53
N ASN A 560 7.45 10.79 25.63
CA ASN A 560 7.41 10.22 24.29
C ASN A 560 7.60 11.31 23.24
N TRP A 561 8.25 10.98 22.13
CA TRP A 561 8.19 11.78 20.92
C TRP A 561 6.80 11.66 20.30
N VAL A 562 6.24 12.78 19.90
CA VAL A 562 4.97 12.86 19.17
C VAL A 562 5.06 13.89 18.07
N TYR A 563 4.27 13.70 17.00
CA TYR A 563 4.15 14.63 15.89
C TYR A 563 2.71 14.68 15.38
N GLY A 564 2.37 15.70 14.62
CA GLY A 564 1.05 15.93 14.03
C GLY A 564 0.60 17.38 14.18
N GLU A 565 -0.39 17.78 13.37
CA GLU A 565 -0.94 19.14 13.39
C GLU A 565 -1.61 19.46 14.72
N GLU A 566 -1.67 20.74 15.05
CA GLU A 566 -2.33 21.25 16.25
C GLU A 566 -3.85 20.96 16.19
N GLY A 567 -4.42 20.50 17.31
CA GLY A 567 -5.84 20.12 17.37
C GLY A 567 -6.17 18.69 16.92
N VAL A 568 -5.20 17.96 16.37
CA VAL A 568 -5.34 16.53 16.00
C VAL A 568 -4.64 15.65 17.04
N LYS A 569 -5.19 14.45 17.31
CA LYS A 569 -4.52 13.50 18.22
C LYS A 569 -3.10 13.19 17.71
N PRO A 570 -2.07 13.50 18.49
CA PRO A 570 -0.69 13.34 18.03
C PRO A 570 -0.32 11.87 17.84
N THR A 571 0.54 11.62 16.86
CA THR A 571 1.07 10.30 16.56
C THR A 571 2.35 10.08 17.36
N LYS A 572 2.44 8.98 18.13
CA LYS A 572 3.67 8.59 18.84
C LYS A 572 4.76 8.20 17.83
N LEU A 573 5.97 8.70 18.09
CA LEU A 573 7.18 8.39 17.34
C LEU A 573 8.19 7.75 18.31
N TYR A 574 8.64 6.55 18.01
CA TYR A 574 9.63 5.82 18.80
C TYR A 574 10.75 5.31 17.88
N ALA A 575 11.88 4.94 18.44
CA ALA A 575 13.09 4.53 17.72
C ALA A 575 12.82 3.52 16.59
N GLY A 576 12.11 2.45 16.89
CA GLY A 576 11.75 1.44 15.88
C GLY A 576 10.86 1.97 14.76
N LYS A 577 9.98 2.95 15.03
CA LYS A 577 9.16 3.59 13.99
C LYS A 577 9.98 4.50 13.09
N ILE A 578 10.95 5.24 13.65
CA ILE A 578 11.89 6.06 12.87
C ILE A 578 12.70 5.13 11.95
N THR A 579 13.27 4.06 12.52
CA THR A 579 14.01 3.03 11.77
C THR A 579 13.17 2.44 10.65
N ASN A 580 11.93 2.03 10.94
CA ASN A 580 11.02 1.49 9.92
C ASN A 580 10.75 2.49 8.79
N ASN A 581 10.52 3.77 9.11
CA ASN A 581 10.26 4.80 8.12
C ASN A 581 11.49 5.04 7.22
N ILE A 582 12.71 5.08 7.79
CA ILE A 582 13.96 5.23 7.04
C ILE A 582 14.17 4.02 6.13
N VAL A 583 14.03 2.82 6.65
CA VAL A 583 14.24 1.58 5.91
C VAL A 583 13.23 1.45 4.77
N GLN A 584 11.94 1.64 5.04
CA GLN A 584 10.91 1.57 4.02
C GLN A 584 11.05 2.66 2.95
N GLY A 585 11.35 3.88 3.37
CA GLY A 585 11.56 5.00 2.44
C GLY A 585 12.76 4.76 1.53
N THR A 586 13.88 4.29 2.11
CA THR A 586 15.10 3.99 1.33
C THR A 586 14.90 2.75 0.43
N ALA A 587 14.25 1.70 0.91
CA ALA A 587 13.90 0.54 0.10
C ALA A 587 13.03 0.94 -1.11
N ARG A 588 12.08 1.85 -0.90
CA ARG A 588 11.28 2.42 -2.01
C ARG A 588 12.18 3.17 -3.01
N VAL A 589 13.17 3.94 -2.56
CA VAL A 589 14.08 4.65 -3.47
C VAL A 589 14.90 3.65 -4.31
N VAL A 590 15.44 2.60 -3.69
CA VAL A 590 16.16 1.52 -4.42
C VAL A 590 15.28 0.88 -5.48
N MET A 591 14.03 0.53 -5.11
CA MET A 591 13.04 -0.04 -6.02
C MET A 591 12.76 0.89 -7.19
N THR A 592 12.55 2.17 -6.94
CA THR A 592 12.20 3.14 -7.98
C THR A 592 13.37 3.48 -8.91
N ASP A 593 14.60 3.45 -8.41
CA ASP A 593 15.79 3.55 -9.27
C ASP A 593 15.85 2.37 -10.27
N GLY A 594 15.55 1.16 -9.81
CA GLY A 594 15.40 -0.03 -10.66
C GLY A 594 14.27 0.14 -11.69
N MET A 595 13.08 0.54 -11.24
CA MET A 595 11.92 0.78 -12.12
C MET A 595 12.22 1.77 -13.23
N LEU A 596 12.86 2.91 -12.91
CA LEU A 596 13.22 3.92 -13.90
C LEU A 596 14.25 3.41 -14.91
N ARG A 597 15.17 2.53 -14.49
CA ARG A 597 16.13 1.89 -15.42
C ARG A 597 15.46 0.88 -16.33
N VAL A 598 14.59 0.02 -15.78
CA VAL A 598 13.82 -0.96 -16.55
C VAL A 598 12.91 -0.28 -17.57
N HIS A 599 12.20 0.78 -17.16
CA HIS A 599 11.26 1.52 -18.02
C HIS A 599 11.90 2.15 -19.26
N LYS A 600 13.21 2.32 -19.30
CA LYS A 600 13.91 2.84 -20.50
C LYS A 600 13.78 1.90 -21.70
N ARG A 601 13.60 0.62 -21.47
CA ARG A 601 13.51 -0.39 -22.52
C ARG A 601 12.15 -1.06 -22.57
N TYR A 602 11.62 -1.46 -21.42
CA TYR A 602 10.33 -2.15 -21.32
C TYR A 602 9.35 -1.35 -20.47
N PRO A 603 8.11 -1.12 -20.96
CA PRO A 603 7.14 -0.33 -20.22
C PRO A 603 6.76 -1.01 -18.90
N VAL A 604 7.01 -0.32 -17.78
CA VAL A 604 6.51 -0.74 -16.48
C VAL A 604 5.03 -0.35 -16.40
N VAL A 605 4.17 -1.36 -16.29
CA VAL A 605 2.70 -1.23 -16.33
C VAL A 605 2.03 -1.37 -14.96
N GLY A 606 2.79 -1.72 -13.94
CA GLY A 606 2.30 -1.86 -12.58
C GLY A 606 3.42 -2.05 -11.58
N THR A 607 3.11 -1.79 -10.30
CA THR A 607 3.99 -2.10 -9.17
C THR A 607 3.16 -2.58 -7.99
N VAL A 608 3.67 -3.57 -7.25
CA VAL A 608 3.04 -4.14 -6.06
C VAL A 608 4.11 -4.32 -4.99
N HIS A 609 4.12 -3.45 -3.97
CA HIS A 609 5.17 -3.40 -2.95
C HIS A 609 6.57 -3.25 -3.56
N ASP A 610 7.39 -4.29 -3.48
CA ASP A 610 8.76 -4.35 -3.98
C ASP A 610 8.85 -5.08 -5.36
N GLU A 611 7.69 -5.25 -6.02
CA GLU A 611 7.53 -5.96 -7.29
C GLU A 611 7.15 -4.98 -8.42
N LEU A 612 7.79 -5.08 -9.58
CA LEU A 612 7.41 -4.39 -10.81
C LEU A 612 6.89 -5.36 -11.85
N LEU A 613 6.01 -4.87 -12.72
CA LEU A 613 5.43 -5.60 -13.84
C LEU A 613 5.74 -4.87 -15.15
N CYS A 614 6.34 -5.57 -16.11
CA CYS A 614 6.59 -5.07 -17.47
C CYS A 614 5.79 -5.89 -18.48
N VAL A 615 5.31 -5.24 -19.53
CA VAL A 615 4.78 -5.91 -20.74
C VAL A 615 5.90 -6.01 -21.76
N VAL A 616 6.18 -7.22 -22.23
CA VAL A 616 7.31 -7.54 -23.09
C VAL A 616 6.83 -8.42 -24.27
N PRO A 617 7.27 -8.18 -25.52
CA PRO A 617 6.98 -9.06 -26.65
C PRO A 617 7.45 -10.50 -26.38
N ASP A 618 6.73 -11.49 -26.91
CA ASP A 618 7.02 -12.92 -26.66
C ASP A 618 8.43 -13.33 -27.07
N ASP A 619 8.98 -12.73 -28.11
CA ASP A 619 10.32 -13.00 -28.64
C ASP A 619 11.45 -12.32 -27.87
N GLU A 620 11.16 -11.37 -27.00
CA GLU A 620 12.15 -10.65 -26.17
C GLU A 620 12.17 -11.11 -24.70
N VAL A 621 11.37 -12.10 -24.31
CA VAL A 621 11.12 -12.45 -22.89
C VAL A 621 12.40 -12.82 -22.13
N GLU A 622 13.27 -13.66 -22.71
CA GLU A 622 14.50 -14.08 -22.00
C GLU A 622 15.47 -12.92 -21.83
N GLU A 623 15.66 -12.09 -22.86
CA GLU A 623 16.48 -10.88 -22.77
C GLU A 623 15.90 -9.87 -21.78
N ALA A 624 14.59 -9.74 -21.72
CA ALA A 624 13.90 -8.86 -20.77
C ALA A 624 14.06 -9.35 -19.31
N LYS A 625 14.05 -10.66 -19.06
CA LYS A 625 14.31 -11.22 -17.72
C LYS A 625 15.72 -10.89 -17.25
N GLU A 626 16.72 -11.04 -18.11
CA GLU A 626 18.11 -10.69 -17.81
C GLU A 626 18.25 -9.19 -17.56
N TRP A 627 17.66 -8.36 -18.44
CA TRP A 627 17.66 -6.90 -18.27
C TRP A 627 17.00 -6.46 -16.97
N VAL A 628 15.81 -6.99 -16.66
CA VAL A 628 15.08 -6.64 -15.42
C VAL A 628 15.91 -7.05 -14.20
N LEU A 629 16.49 -8.25 -14.20
CA LEU A 629 17.35 -8.71 -13.11
C LEU A 629 18.53 -7.75 -12.91
N GLU A 630 19.29 -7.48 -13.96
CA GLU A 630 20.46 -6.58 -13.92
C GLU A 630 20.08 -5.20 -13.37
N GLN A 631 18.99 -4.61 -13.89
CA GLN A 631 18.58 -3.27 -13.48
C GLN A 631 18.04 -3.22 -12.03
N MET A 632 17.40 -4.29 -11.56
CA MET A 632 16.87 -4.35 -10.21
C MET A 632 17.96 -4.54 -9.15
N ILE A 633 19.01 -5.31 -9.45
CA ILE A 633 20.11 -5.57 -8.50
C ILE A 633 21.27 -4.58 -8.61
N ALA A 634 21.23 -3.63 -9.55
CA ALA A 634 22.27 -2.62 -9.69
C ALA A 634 22.39 -1.76 -8.43
N VAL A 635 23.52 -1.85 -7.75
CA VAL A 635 23.79 -1.17 -6.47
C VAL A 635 23.81 0.35 -6.69
N PRO A 636 22.98 1.11 -5.97
CA PRO A 636 22.99 2.57 -6.07
C PRO A 636 24.28 3.16 -5.49
N SER A 637 24.76 4.27 -6.07
CA SER A 637 25.97 4.95 -5.60
C SER A 637 25.91 5.41 -4.14
N TYR A 638 24.70 5.69 -3.63
CA TYR A 638 24.47 6.12 -2.25
C TYR A 638 24.39 4.95 -1.23
N MET A 639 24.41 3.68 -1.69
CA MET A 639 24.36 2.48 -0.82
C MET A 639 25.43 1.46 -1.20
N GLN A 640 26.68 1.90 -1.34
CA GLN A 640 27.78 1.00 -1.68
C GLN A 640 27.89 -0.18 -0.69
N GLY A 641 28.10 -1.37 -1.24
CA GLY A 641 28.26 -2.60 -0.45
C GLY A 641 26.97 -3.31 -0.04
N ILE A 642 25.78 -2.74 -0.30
CA ILE A 642 24.53 -3.45 -0.05
C ILE A 642 24.40 -4.65 -1.02
N PRO A 643 24.17 -5.88 -0.52
CA PRO A 643 23.87 -7.01 -1.38
C PRO A 643 22.42 -6.98 -1.83
N LEU A 644 22.16 -6.61 -3.07
CA LEU A 644 20.83 -6.67 -3.67
C LEU A 644 20.61 -8.01 -4.37
N ASN A 645 19.36 -8.47 -4.40
CA ASN A 645 18.94 -9.64 -5.15
C ASN A 645 17.49 -9.45 -5.61
N SER A 646 17.13 -10.09 -6.72
CA SER A 646 15.78 -10.03 -7.28
C SER A 646 15.38 -11.39 -7.84
N GLU A 647 14.13 -11.76 -7.64
CA GLU A 647 13.49 -12.87 -8.32
C GLU A 647 12.79 -12.34 -9.57
N VAL A 648 13.12 -12.89 -10.74
CA VAL A 648 12.51 -12.50 -12.01
C VAL A 648 11.87 -13.71 -12.65
N GLY A 649 10.60 -13.56 -13.06
CA GLY A 649 9.86 -14.58 -13.76
C GLY A 649 9.00 -13.97 -14.87
N ALA A 650 8.57 -14.81 -15.80
CA ALA A 650 7.74 -14.38 -16.91
C ALA A 650 6.60 -15.36 -17.20
N HIS A 651 5.45 -14.83 -17.50
CA HIS A 651 4.30 -15.59 -17.99
C HIS A 651 3.25 -14.61 -18.53
N ARG A 652 2.42 -15.04 -19.47
CA ARG A 652 1.31 -14.20 -19.93
C ARG A 652 0.35 -13.79 -18.80
N ARG A 653 0.19 -14.65 -17.77
CA ARG A 653 -0.67 -14.39 -16.60
C ARG A 653 0.17 -13.94 -15.40
N TYR A 654 -0.21 -12.82 -14.78
CA TYR A 654 0.50 -12.27 -13.63
C TYR A 654 0.66 -13.27 -12.47
N GLY A 655 -0.41 -13.99 -12.14
CA GLY A 655 -0.37 -14.96 -11.02
C GLY A 655 0.46 -16.21 -11.27
N LEU A 656 1.01 -16.39 -12.47
CA LEU A 656 1.87 -17.51 -12.87
C LEU A 656 3.28 -17.07 -13.28
N ALA A 657 3.57 -15.79 -13.32
CA ALA A 657 4.88 -15.26 -13.70
C ALA A 657 5.98 -15.59 -12.69
N LYS A 658 5.60 -15.83 -11.42
CA LYS A 658 6.49 -16.33 -10.37
C LYS A 658 5.88 -17.60 -9.81
N GLY A 659 6.63 -18.68 -9.82
CA GLY A 659 6.22 -20.01 -9.37
C GLY A 659 5.82 -20.09 -7.90
#